data_1b9651dab8b5c093559679137a62f2ac
#
_entry.id   1b9651dab8b5c093559679137a62f2ac
#
_cell.length_a   1.000
_cell.length_b   1.000
_cell.length_c   1.000
_cell.angle_alpha   90.00
_cell.angle_beta   90.00
_cell.angle_gamma   90.00
#
_symmetry.space_group_name_H-M   'P 1'
#
loop_
_entity.id
_entity.type
_entity.pdbx_description
1 polymer ?
#
loop_
_entity_poly.entity_id
_entity_poly.type
_entity_poly.pdbx_seq_one_letter_code
_entity_poly.pdbx_strand_id
1 'polypeptide(L)'
;MEQDTRLVTLSGILLMNRLLWLGFSGLMLILGLHFTQKPWSVKTRAKEEAPPITPAHARTHQPIPLDLSPWNTLRLLGRQLLFESKAAFKNIYFISLALGGFVLILTTAQHMSEVFGTTTWPVTYDILESTVTTFILFLNAILIFYSGELLWRERQSHMHQILDALPQPAWLPLLGKFLALQLIILSLLALCGLTSMGIQLAHGYTKFEIDQVAKTLLLITYPRYLILSSFFFAIHVLVDNKYLGHTVCAAFLLAHLILPLLDFSQALYLPGSVAGSIDYSDMNGYGPFMPRLRALQLYWGLGGLLTLIAAYLFWPYGTDSALSLRRRLARQRFTRPLVGLTSLVVLAFAAQGSYIYYNTHVLTEYRTKAQSQESKADYEKTYKAEWEKREQLQYVATHVKADIFPEEQALKSEVLFTLQNKSQEPIQEIFLHVPLDADQFTLEFDHPAELVHSNERKRLRMYRFLESVAPQAELRMTYRTDYRPRGFVEMARETELVENGSFFNNGTFFPTIGYNPDLEIELDKEREKKAFGREEVEKYLRHQGKGYLRSRSSEAKREWPLALNENQGYLHYNKGAVVMYALKDTVGEDSLNAAIRRFTDSVRYQEPPFTTSLAFVESLNSDLGPQHAALIDELFQQVTLYDNRIQSHQLTENPDGSVTVDLEILGRKIDVDEKGAQKDVDFALNIEIGGHDPADKLLPGSRHLIKTGVNKVQLKFAQKPKSIWLDPMHTWIDLNHEDNRVKL
;
A
#
# COMPACT_ATOMS: atom_id res chain seq x y z
N MET A 1 -6.58 5.64 19.91
CA MET A 1 -7.93 6.00 20.34
C MET A 1 -8.15 7.51 20.54
N GLU A 2 -7.26 8.26 21.22
CA GLU A 2 -7.44 9.72 21.34
C GLU A 2 -7.41 10.50 20.01
N GLN A 3 -6.67 10.05 19.02
CA GLN A 3 -6.62 10.70 17.69
C GLN A 3 -7.96 10.67 16.95
N ASP A 4 -8.80 9.69 17.21
CA ASP A 4 -10.07 9.50 16.50
C ASP A 4 -11.29 10.12 17.23
N THR A 5 -11.12 10.53 18.50
CA THR A 5 -12.23 11.03 19.34
C THR A 5 -12.09 12.48 19.78
N ARG A 6 -10.90 13.06 19.74
CA ARG A 6 -10.69 14.48 20.06
C ARG A 6 -10.62 15.31 18.78
N LEU A 7 -11.60 16.18 18.61
CA LEU A 7 -11.51 17.28 17.63
C LEU A 7 -10.24 18.10 17.92
N VAL A 8 -9.44 18.28 16.87
CA VAL A 8 -8.25 19.14 16.96
C VAL A 8 -8.68 20.54 17.40
N THR A 9 -8.32 20.93 18.60
CA THR A 9 -8.65 22.26 19.11
C THR A 9 -7.84 23.31 18.37
N LEU A 10 -8.55 24.28 17.77
CA LEU A 10 -7.94 25.45 17.15
C LEU A 10 -7.39 26.39 18.24
N SER A 11 -6.22 26.03 18.80
CA SER A 11 -5.55 26.82 19.84
C SER A 11 -4.04 26.80 19.65
N GLY A 12 -3.32 27.70 20.31
CA GLY A 12 -1.86 27.78 20.28
C GLY A 12 -1.28 27.96 18.86
N ILE A 13 -0.22 27.22 18.54
CA ILE A 13 0.53 27.31 17.29
C ILE A 13 -0.36 26.99 16.06
N LEU A 14 -1.30 26.06 16.18
CA LEU A 14 -2.21 25.71 15.09
C LEU A 14 -3.12 26.89 14.74
N LEU A 15 -3.67 27.58 15.73
CA LEU A 15 -4.48 28.79 15.52
C LEU A 15 -3.64 29.90 14.90
N MET A 16 -2.44 30.15 15.42
CA MET A 16 -1.52 31.15 14.86
C MET A 16 -1.17 30.83 13.39
N ASN A 17 -0.85 29.58 13.06
CA ASN A 17 -0.59 29.17 11.69
C ASN A 17 -1.81 29.43 10.79
N ARG A 18 -3.02 29.05 11.22
CA ARG A 18 -4.24 29.31 10.44
C ARG A 18 -4.53 30.79 10.26
N LEU A 19 -4.36 31.60 11.29
CA LEU A 19 -4.52 33.05 11.23
C LEU A 19 -3.47 33.70 10.30
N LEU A 20 -2.23 33.22 10.34
CA LEU A 20 -1.17 33.69 9.44
C LEU A 20 -1.53 33.43 7.97
N TRP A 21 -1.99 32.20 7.65
CA TRP A 21 -2.41 31.85 6.30
C TRP A 21 -3.66 32.60 5.85
N LEU A 22 -4.62 32.79 6.73
CA LEU A 22 -5.81 33.63 6.45
C LEU A 22 -5.40 35.09 6.23
N GLY A 23 -4.50 35.64 7.05
CA GLY A 23 -3.97 36.99 6.89
C GLY A 23 -3.20 37.13 5.57
N PHE A 24 -2.35 36.18 5.23
CA PHE A 24 -1.63 36.14 3.95
C PHE A 24 -2.58 36.06 2.76
N SER A 25 -3.59 35.18 2.82
CA SER A 25 -4.61 35.05 1.78
C SER A 25 -5.45 36.32 1.64
N GLY A 26 -5.84 36.96 2.75
CA GLY A 26 -6.50 38.25 2.77
C GLY A 26 -5.67 39.36 2.16
N LEU A 27 -4.38 39.42 2.50
CA LEU A 27 -3.43 40.38 1.92
C LEU A 27 -3.30 40.18 0.40
N MET A 28 -3.15 38.93 -0.06
CA MET A 28 -3.08 38.60 -1.48
C MET A 28 -4.38 38.96 -2.22
N LEU A 29 -5.53 38.77 -1.59
CA LEU A 29 -6.84 39.17 -2.12
C LEU A 29 -6.91 40.71 -2.25
N ILE A 30 -6.54 41.45 -1.22
CA ILE A 30 -6.52 42.95 -1.23
C ILE A 30 -5.55 43.45 -2.29
N LEU A 31 -4.35 42.88 -2.37
CA LEU A 31 -3.39 43.26 -3.42
C LEU A 31 -3.95 42.94 -4.81
N GLY A 32 -4.52 41.76 -4.99
CA GLY A 32 -5.19 41.38 -6.26
C GLY A 32 -6.29 42.36 -6.65
N LEU A 33 -7.20 42.69 -5.73
CA LEU A 33 -8.24 43.69 -5.97
C LEU A 33 -7.67 45.09 -6.27
N HIS A 34 -6.64 45.52 -5.55
CA HIS A 34 -6.00 46.82 -5.80
C HIS A 34 -5.32 46.89 -7.17
N PHE A 35 -4.66 45.81 -7.59
CA PHE A 35 -4.03 45.77 -8.92
C PHE A 35 -5.04 45.61 -10.06
N THR A 36 -6.17 44.96 -9.84
CA THR A 36 -7.23 44.80 -10.85
C THR A 36 -8.09 46.06 -10.99
N GLN A 37 -8.20 46.87 -9.93
CA GLN A 37 -8.97 48.13 -9.98
C GLN A 37 -8.19 49.29 -10.63
N LYS A 38 -6.86 49.19 -10.80
CA LYS A 38 -6.12 50.17 -11.59
C LYS A 38 -6.46 49.90 -13.06
N PRO A 39 -7.17 50.82 -13.74
CA PRO A 39 -7.33 50.71 -15.18
C PRO A 39 -5.94 50.71 -15.78
N TRP A 40 -5.57 49.57 -16.39
CA TRP A 40 -4.36 49.54 -17.20
C TRP A 40 -4.58 50.53 -18.31
N SER A 41 -4.04 51.77 -18.15
CA SER A 41 -4.05 52.71 -19.21
C SER A 41 -3.16 52.15 -20.31
N VAL A 42 -3.77 51.39 -21.20
CA VAL A 42 -3.18 51.20 -22.51
C VAL A 42 -3.01 52.59 -23.04
N LYS A 43 -1.77 53.09 -23.08
CA LYS A 43 -1.45 54.29 -23.86
C LYS A 43 -1.92 53.96 -25.27
N THR A 44 -3.15 54.30 -25.56
CA THR A 44 -3.65 54.37 -26.94
C THR A 44 -2.73 55.38 -27.58
N ARG A 45 -1.74 54.90 -28.30
CA ARG A 45 -0.96 55.70 -29.25
C ARG A 45 -2.02 56.44 -30.03
N ALA A 46 -1.98 57.76 -29.99
CA ALA A 46 -2.92 58.63 -30.68
C ALA A 46 -3.21 58.01 -32.05
N LYS A 47 -4.49 57.81 -32.31
CA LYS A 47 -4.96 57.31 -33.58
C LYS A 47 -4.37 58.25 -34.64
N GLU A 48 -3.28 57.82 -35.31
CA GLU A 48 -2.94 58.41 -36.59
C GLU A 48 -4.22 58.34 -37.43
N GLU A 49 -4.74 59.49 -37.83
CA GLU A 49 -5.89 59.53 -38.72
C GLU A 49 -5.58 58.62 -39.88
N ALA A 50 -6.43 57.59 -40.03
CA ALA A 50 -6.28 56.65 -41.14
C ALA A 50 -6.31 57.48 -42.42
N PRO A 51 -5.33 57.32 -43.30
CA PRO A 51 -5.35 58.00 -44.57
C PRO A 51 -6.72 57.71 -45.25
N PRO A 52 -7.31 58.71 -45.95
CA PRO A 52 -8.62 58.54 -46.59
C PRO A 52 -8.57 57.29 -47.42
N ILE A 53 -9.55 56.39 -47.15
CA ILE A 53 -9.74 55.15 -47.90
C ILE A 53 -10.02 55.53 -49.33
N THR A 54 -9.00 55.64 -50.16
CA THR A 54 -9.17 55.64 -51.61
C THR A 54 -9.82 54.30 -51.94
N PRO A 55 -10.97 54.31 -52.73
CA PRO A 55 -11.61 53.09 -53.12
C PRO A 55 -10.59 52.23 -53.85
N ALA A 56 -10.08 51.19 -53.16
CA ALA A 56 -9.20 50.24 -53.77
C ALA A 56 -9.94 49.66 -54.97
N HIS A 57 -9.39 49.87 -56.14
CA HIS A 57 -9.87 49.16 -57.32
C HIS A 57 -10.10 47.72 -56.89
N ALA A 58 -11.32 47.16 -57.09
CA ALA A 58 -11.67 45.81 -56.78
C ALA A 58 -10.67 44.90 -57.50
N ARG A 59 -9.56 44.57 -56.80
CA ARG A 59 -8.70 43.49 -57.28
C ARG A 59 -9.56 42.29 -57.27
N THR A 60 -9.88 41.80 -58.49
CA THR A 60 -10.47 40.49 -58.68
C THR A 60 -9.57 39.50 -57.94
N HIS A 61 -9.98 39.16 -56.70
CA HIS A 61 -9.29 38.13 -55.94
C HIS A 61 -9.44 36.87 -56.73
N GLN A 62 -8.42 36.44 -57.43
CA GLN A 62 -8.39 35.06 -57.94
C GLN A 62 -8.56 34.14 -56.77
N PRO A 63 -9.56 33.22 -56.80
CA PRO A 63 -9.74 32.29 -55.71
C PRO A 63 -8.44 31.47 -55.58
N ILE A 64 -7.80 31.63 -54.46
CA ILE A 64 -6.63 30.83 -54.14
C ILE A 64 -7.12 29.37 -54.03
N PRO A 65 -6.58 28.45 -54.87
CA PRO A 65 -7.00 27.07 -54.84
C PRO A 65 -6.68 26.49 -53.48
N LEU A 66 -7.71 25.93 -52.80
CA LEU A 66 -7.57 25.24 -51.54
C LEU A 66 -6.80 23.95 -51.76
N ASP A 67 -5.54 23.91 -51.33
CA ASP A 67 -4.76 22.68 -51.29
C ASP A 67 -4.98 21.94 -49.97
N LEU A 68 -5.88 20.97 -49.99
CA LEU A 68 -6.17 20.04 -48.87
C LEU A 68 -5.48 18.69 -49.10
N SER A 69 -4.39 18.67 -49.91
CA SER A 69 -3.60 17.45 -50.04
C SER A 69 -3.14 16.91 -48.70
N PRO A 70 -2.98 15.59 -48.56
CA PRO A 70 -2.52 14.98 -47.31
C PRO A 70 -1.24 15.60 -46.76
N TRP A 71 -0.30 15.94 -47.67
CA TRP A 71 0.97 16.56 -47.30
C TRP A 71 0.80 17.98 -46.74
N ASN A 72 -0.03 18.81 -47.35
CA ASN A 72 -0.30 20.14 -46.88
C ASN A 72 -1.07 20.13 -45.56
N THR A 73 -2.04 19.21 -45.40
CA THR A 73 -2.75 18.99 -44.14
C THR A 73 -1.81 18.59 -43.01
N LEU A 74 -0.85 17.69 -43.27
CA LEU A 74 0.18 17.31 -42.28
C LEU A 74 1.10 18.47 -41.94
N ARG A 75 1.49 19.30 -42.94
CA ARG A 75 2.26 20.53 -42.72
C ARG A 75 1.51 21.56 -41.87
N LEU A 76 0.20 21.71 -42.07
CA LEU A 76 -0.67 22.57 -41.28
C LEU A 76 -0.77 22.05 -39.83
N LEU A 77 -0.92 20.75 -39.63
CA LEU A 77 -0.92 20.12 -38.30
C LEU A 77 0.41 20.37 -37.58
N GLY A 78 1.54 20.18 -38.25
CA GLY A 78 2.86 20.48 -37.68
C GLY A 78 3.04 21.94 -37.30
N ARG A 79 2.55 22.88 -38.12
CA ARG A 79 2.55 24.31 -37.79
C ARG A 79 1.66 24.64 -36.59
N GLN A 80 0.47 24.05 -36.53
CA GLN A 80 -0.46 24.20 -35.39
C GLN A 80 0.18 23.68 -34.11
N LEU A 81 0.75 22.47 -34.16
CA LEU A 81 1.47 21.85 -33.05
C LEU A 81 2.59 22.77 -32.53
N LEU A 82 3.45 23.26 -33.39
CA LEU A 82 4.56 24.14 -33.01
C LEU A 82 4.06 25.47 -32.44
N PHE A 83 3.02 26.06 -33.03
CA PHE A 83 2.41 27.30 -32.54
C PHE A 83 1.87 27.12 -31.13
N GLU A 84 1.06 26.08 -30.88
CA GLU A 84 0.45 25.79 -29.59
C GLU A 84 1.51 25.49 -28.52
N SER A 85 2.48 24.66 -28.84
CA SER A 85 3.56 24.29 -27.94
C SER A 85 4.44 25.47 -27.57
N LYS A 86 4.82 26.30 -28.56
CA LYS A 86 5.62 27.51 -28.33
C LYS A 86 4.89 28.52 -27.44
N ALA A 87 3.59 28.66 -27.62
CA ALA A 87 2.77 29.51 -26.77
C ALA A 87 2.70 28.99 -25.31
N ALA A 88 2.56 27.67 -25.14
CA ALA A 88 2.54 27.03 -23.83
C ALA A 88 3.90 27.17 -23.11
N PHE A 89 5.01 26.86 -23.76
CA PHE A 89 6.36 26.97 -23.15
C PHE A 89 6.77 28.40 -22.79
N LYS A 90 6.19 29.42 -23.43
CA LYS A 90 6.42 30.84 -23.09
C LYS A 90 5.48 31.35 -22.00
N ASN A 91 4.50 30.54 -21.59
CA ASN A 91 3.53 30.95 -20.59
C ASN A 91 4.16 30.94 -19.20
N ILE A 92 4.01 32.03 -18.45
CA ILE A 92 4.58 32.17 -17.11
C ILE A 92 4.04 31.11 -16.14
N TYR A 93 2.80 30.71 -16.26
CA TYR A 93 2.20 29.66 -15.40
C TYR A 93 2.85 28.30 -15.64
N PHE A 94 3.15 27.96 -16.91
CA PHE A 94 3.91 26.75 -17.23
C PHE A 94 5.30 26.78 -16.61
N ILE A 95 6.03 27.88 -16.84
CA ILE A 95 7.39 28.05 -16.34
C ILE A 95 7.40 27.97 -14.80
N SER A 96 6.45 28.64 -14.14
CA SER A 96 6.36 28.64 -12.67
C SER A 96 6.06 27.24 -12.11
N LEU A 97 5.13 26.48 -12.71
CA LEU A 97 4.82 25.12 -12.28
C LEU A 97 5.98 24.15 -12.55
N ALA A 98 6.59 24.22 -13.72
CA ALA A 98 7.75 23.39 -14.06
C ALA A 98 8.95 23.69 -13.15
N LEU A 99 9.23 24.99 -12.92
CA LEU A 99 10.30 25.41 -12.01
C LEU A 99 10.02 25.01 -10.57
N GLY A 100 8.77 25.16 -10.09
CA GLY A 100 8.37 24.75 -8.75
C GLY A 100 8.60 23.27 -8.51
N GLY A 101 8.21 22.42 -9.48
CA GLY A 101 8.46 20.97 -9.44
C GLY A 101 9.96 20.64 -9.47
N PHE A 102 10.72 21.33 -10.32
CA PHE A 102 12.16 21.15 -10.40
C PHE A 102 12.87 21.56 -9.08
N VAL A 103 12.50 22.67 -8.47
CA VAL A 103 13.02 23.08 -7.16
C VAL A 103 12.69 22.05 -6.10
N LEU A 104 11.47 21.50 -6.10
CA LEU A 104 11.10 20.44 -5.16
C LEU A 104 11.97 19.19 -5.33
N ILE A 105 12.22 18.76 -6.57
CA ILE A 105 13.14 17.62 -6.82
C ILE A 105 14.53 17.93 -6.26
N LEU A 106 15.08 19.13 -6.50
CA LEU A 106 16.40 19.50 -6.00
C LEU A 106 16.48 19.53 -4.47
N THR A 107 15.42 19.96 -3.79
CA THR A 107 15.38 19.99 -2.32
C THR A 107 15.31 18.58 -1.71
N THR A 108 14.72 17.63 -2.42
CA THR A 108 14.64 16.23 -1.97
C THR A 108 15.83 15.38 -2.44
N ALA A 109 16.60 15.88 -3.42
CA ALA A 109 17.70 15.13 -4.05
C ALA A 109 18.77 14.65 -3.05
N GLN A 110 19.01 15.38 -1.97
CA GLN A 110 20.00 15.04 -0.95
C GLN A 110 19.65 13.73 -0.19
N HIS A 111 18.35 13.40 -0.11
CA HIS A 111 17.84 12.22 0.61
C HIS A 111 17.42 11.09 -0.32
N MET A 112 17.54 11.25 -1.63
CA MET A 112 17.12 10.23 -2.62
C MET A 112 18.04 9.00 -2.66
N SER A 113 19.22 9.06 -2.07
CA SER A 113 20.18 7.95 -1.96
C SER A 113 20.38 7.51 -0.50
N GLU A 114 19.38 7.69 0.35
CA GLU A 114 19.43 7.28 1.74
C GLU A 114 18.29 6.30 2.05
N VAL A 115 18.64 5.13 2.58
CA VAL A 115 17.68 4.14 3.10
C VAL A 115 17.99 3.92 4.58
N PHE A 116 17.02 4.21 5.44
CA PHE A 116 17.17 4.13 6.91
C PHE A 116 18.38 4.90 7.46
N GLY A 117 18.67 6.08 6.87
CA GLY A 117 19.83 6.91 7.27
C GLY A 117 21.19 6.38 6.79
N THR A 118 21.19 5.36 5.94
CA THR A 118 22.40 4.81 5.32
C THR A 118 22.47 5.25 3.87
N THR A 119 23.61 5.78 3.45
CA THR A 119 23.84 6.15 2.06
C THR A 119 23.89 4.92 1.18
N THR A 120 23.09 4.89 0.13
CA THR A 120 23.03 3.84 -0.89
C THR A 120 23.59 4.35 -2.22
N TRP A 121 23.92 3.42 -3.14
CA TRP A 121 24.28 3.81 -4.49
C TRP A 121 23.08 4.45 -5.19
N PRO A 122 23.23 5.62 -5.85
CA PRO A 122 22.16 6.29 -6.56
C PRO A 122 21.88 5.62 -7.91
N VAL A 123 21.37 4.39 -7.86
CA VAL A 123 21.05 3.61 -9.07
C VAL A 123 19.91 4.24 -9.87
N THR A 124 19.88 3.99 -11.17
CA THR A 124 19.00 4.69 -12.11
C THR A 124 17.52 4.52 -11.78
N TYR A 125 17.06 3.31 -11.46
CA TYR A 125 15.64 3.06 -11.19
C TYR A 125 15.14 3.79 -9.94
N ASP A 126 15.94 3.83 -8.88
CA ASP A 126 15.58 4.42 -7.58
C ASP A 126 15.49 5.96 -7.68
N ILE A 127 16.55 6.58 -8.24
CA ILE A 127 16.56 8.03 -8.44
C ILE A 127 15.50 8.49 -9.44
N LEU A 128 15.26 7.73 -10.51
CA LEU A 128 14.25 8.06 -11.51
C LEU A 128 12.83 7.94 -10.93
N GLU A 129 12.54 6.87 -10.19
CA GLU A 129 11.24 6.66 -9.54
C GLU A 129 10.97 7.78 -8.53
N SER A 130 11.93 8.08 -7.65
CA SER A 130 11.84 9.17 -6.68
C SER A 130 11.64 10.53 -7.35
N THR A 131 12.35 10.79 -8.46
CA THR A 131 12.22 12.03 -9.24
C THR A 131 10.82 12.15 -9.86
N VAL A 132 10.33 11.10 -10.52
CA VAL A 132 9.00 11.10 -11.15
C VAL A 132 7.90 11.22 -10.09
N THR A 133 8.01 10.50 -8.98
CA THR A 133 7.04 10.53 -7.86
C THR A 133 6.98 11.92 -7.23
N THR A 134 8.12 12.56 -7.01
CA THR A 134 8.18 13.94 -6.49
C THR A 134 7.53 14.93 -7.47
N PHE A 135 7.70 14.71 -8.77
CA PHE A 135 7.16 15.62 -9.80
C PHE A 135 5.69 15.34 -10.16
N ILE A 136 5.10 14.23 -9.70
CA ILE A 136 3.76 13.77 -10.12
C ILE A 136 2.66 14.81 -9.85
N LEU A 137 2.76 15.55 -8.74
CA LEU A 137 1.81 16.61 -8.41
C LEU A 137 1.80 17.73 -9.47
N PHE A 138 2.98 18.15 -9.90
CA PHE A 138 3.14 19.19 -10.92
C PHE A 138 2.72 18.68 -12.30
N LEU A 139 3.04 17.45 -12.66
CA LEU A 139 2.54 16.80 -13.89
C LEU A 139 1.02 16.81 -13.94
N ASN A 140 0.36 16.40 -12.85
CA ASN A 140 -1.09 16.38 -12.73
C ASN A 140 -1.68 17.82 -12.79
N ALA A 141 -1.08 18.78 -12.11
CA ALA A 141 -1.52 20.18 -12.16
C ALA A 141 -1.38 20.76 -13.59
N ILE A 142 -0.25 20.50 -14.26
CA ILE A 142 -0.02 20.93 -15.64
C ILE A 142 -1.00 20.24 -16.59
N LEU A 143 -1.27 18.95 -16.41
CA LEU A 143 -2.24 18.23 -17.20
C LEU A 143 -3.64 18.83 -17.07
N ILE A 144 -4.14 19.06 -15.84
CA ILE A 144 -5.45 19.69 -15.59
C ILE A 144 -5.50 21.09 -16.23
N PHE A 145 -4.49 21.91 -15.97
CA PHE A 145 -4.47 23.30 -16.41
C PHE A 145 -4.37 23.41 -17.94
N TYR A 146 -3.39 22.72 -18.55
CA TYR A 146 -3.14 22.85 -19.98
C TYR A 146 -4.12 22.12 -20.87
N SER A 147 -4.77 21.05 -20.40
CA SER A 147 -5.89 20.45 -21.14
C SER A 147 -7.01 21.49 -21.41
N GLY A 148 -7.31 22.36 -20.45
CA GLY A 148 -8.26 23.44 -20.63
C GLY A 148 -7.69 24.66 -21.32
N GLU A 149 -6.48 25.14 -20.95
CA GLU A 149 -5.89 26.35 -21.52
C GLU A 149 -5.75 26.26 -23.04
N LEU A 150 -5.27 25.13 -23.57
CA LEU A 150 -5.16 24.92 -25.01
C LEU A 150 -6.51 24.97 -25.74
N LEU A 151 -7.58 24.50 -25.10
CA LEU A 151 -8.92 24.50 -25.70
C LEU A 151 -9.63 25.84 -25.60
N TRP A 152 -9.45 26.54 -24.47
CA TRP A 152 -10.23 27.75 -24.17
C TRP A 152 -9.53 29.07 -24.55
N ARG A 153 -8.22 29.10 -24.78
CA ARG A 153 -7.45 30.30 -25.06
C ARG A 153 -8.02 31.12 -26.23
N GLU A 154 -8.31 30.47 -27.36
CA GLU A 154 -8.83 31.13 -28.55
C GLU A 154 -10.28 31.60 -28.37
N ARG A 155 -11.06 30.88 -27.55
CA ARG A 155 -12.44 31.25 -27.23
C ARG A 155 -12.48 32.47 -26.31
N GLN A 156 -11.62 32.53 -25.31
CA GLN A 156 -11.52 33.66 -24.39
C GLN A 156 -11.05 34.96 -25.09
N SER A 157 -10.19 34.82 -26.10
CA SER A 157 -9.72 35.96 -26.91
C SER A 157 -10.62 36.27 -28.12
N HIS A 158 -11.75 35.58 -28.28
CA HIS A 158 -12.66 35.64 -29.44
C HIS A 158 -12.00 35.35 -30.79
N MET A 159 -10.75 34.85 -30.80
CA MET A 159 -10.03 34.49 -32.04
C MET A 159 -10.65 33.28 -32.76
N HIS A 160 -11.42 32.43 -32.04
CA HIS A 160 -12.15 31.32 -32.63
C HIS A 160 -13.09 31.77 -33.78
N GLN A 161 -13.65 32.98 -33.71
CA GLN A 161 -14.53 33.51 -34.76
C GLN A 161 -13.81 33.64 -36.12
N ILE A 162 -12.51 33.96 -36.10
CA ILE A 162 -11.69 34.04 -37.30
C ILE A 162 -11.18 32.65 -37.69
N LEU A 163 -10.68 31.88 -36.70
CA LEU A 163 -10.10 30.56 -36.96
C LEU A 163 -11.10 29.54 -37.47
N ASP A 164 -12.33 29.57 -36.95
CA ASP A 164 -13.40 28.67 -37.38
C ASP A 164 -13.93 29.05 -38.79
N ALA A 165 -13.70 30.29 -39.25
CA ALA A 165 -14.04 30.69 -40.62
C ALA A 165 -13.01 30.23 -41.67
N LEU A 166 -11.82 29.75 -41.23
CA LEU A 166 -10.81 29.26 -42.15
C LEU A 166 -11.23 27.92 -42.77
N PRO A 167 -10.91 27.69 -44.06
CA PRO A 167 -11.25 26.46 -44.75
C PRO A 167 -10.29 25.31 -44.40
N GLN A 168 -10.35 24.86 -43.15
CA GLN A 168 -9.53 23.76 -42.64
C GLN A 168 -10.40 22.61 -42.13
N PRO A 169 -9.89 21.36 -42.16
CA PRO A 169 -10.62 20.22 -41.58
C PRO A 169 -10.92 20.45 -40.09
N ALA A 170 -12.16 20.23 -39.64
CA ALA A 170 -12.59 20.49 -38.26
C ALA A 170 -11.83 19.69 -37.19
N TRP A 171 -11.23 18.55 -37.53
CA TRP A 171 -10.43 17.74 -36.60
C TRP A 171 -9.02 18.30 -36.38
N LEU A 172 -8.50 19.10 -37.30
CA LEU A 172 -7.09 19.56 -37.29
C LEU A 172 -6.77 20.46 -36.07
N PRO A 173 -7.58 21.47 -35.70
CA PRO A 173 -7.31 22.27 -34.50
C PRO A 173 -7.33 21.43 -33.22
N LEU A 174 -8.31 20.52 -33.09
CA LEU A 174 -8.43 19.68 -31.89
C LEU A 174 -7.23 18.74 -31.76
N LEU A 175 -6.86 18.05 -32.85
CA LEU A 175 -5.70 17.15 -32.85
C LEU A 175 -4.41 17.91 -32.64
N GLY A 176 -4.22 19.08 -33.25
CA GLY A 176 -3.04 19.92 -33.05
C GLY A 176 -2.83 20.34 -31.59
N LYS A 177 -3.92 20.72 -30.91
CA LYS A 177 -3.92 21.04 -29.48
C LYS A 177 -3.64 19.83 -28.59
N PHE A 178 -4.24 18.69 -28.93
CA PHE A 178 -4.00 17.43 -28.21
C PHE A 178 -2.53 17.01 -28.31
N LEU A 179 -1.96 17.04 -29.54
CA LEU A 179 -0.54 16.72 -29.76
C LEU A 179 0.40 17.73 -29.08
N ALA A 180 0.00 19.01 -28.99
CA ALA A 180 0.77 20.01 -28.25
C ALA A 180 0.82 19.68 -26.74
N LEU A 181 -0.30 19.21 -26.16
CA LEU A 181 -0.31 18.73 -24.78
C LEU A 181 0.60 17.51 -24.60
N GLN A 182 0.60 16.58 -25.56
CA GLN A 182 1.53 15.43 -25.51
C GLN A 182 2.99 15.86 -25.56
N LEU A 183 3.33 16.85 -26.40
CA LEU A 183 4.69 17.37 -26.48
C LEU A 183 5.10 18.06 -25.16
N ILE A 184 4.20 18.79 -24.51
CA ILE A 184 4.43 19.39 -23.19
C ILE A 184 4.74 18.30 -22.16
N ILE A 185 3.92 17.25 -22.08
CA ILE A 185 4.11 16.13 -21.14
C ILE A 185 5.44 15.41 -21.41
N LEU A 186 5.72 15.06 -22.67
CA LEU A 186 6.98 14.42 -23.05
C LEU A 186 8.20 15.28 -22.69
N SER A 187 8.11 16.60 -22.86
CA SER A 187 9.18 17.52 -22.47
C SER A 187 9.42 17.54 -20.96
N LEU A 188 8.35 17.48 -20.17
CA LEU A 188 8.46 17.41 -18.70
C LEU A 188 9.02 16.06 -18.25
N LEU A 189 8.61 14.96 -18.85
CA LEU A 189 9.18 13.64 -18.57
C LEU A 189 10.67 13.57 -18.96
N ALA A 190 11.04 14.14 -20.10
CA ALA A 190 12.44 14.27 -20.49
C ALA A 190 13.24 15.11 -19.48
N LEU A 191 12.65 16.19 -18.96
CA LEU A 191 13.26 17.00 -17.89
C LEU A 191 13.45 16.16 -16.62
N CYS A 192 12.48 15.34 -16.21
CA CYS A 192 12.63 14.41 -15.07
C CYS A 192 13.80 13.44 -15.30
N GLY A 193 13.89 12.82 -16.48
CA GLY A 193 15.01 11.93 -16.83
C GLY A 193 16.37 12.63 -16.79
N LEU A 194 16.47 13.82 -17.36
CA LEU A 194 17.71 14.61 -17.31
C LEU A 194 18.07 15.05 -15.90
N THR A 195 17.07 15.37 -15.08
CA THR A 195 17.27 15.74 -13.68
C THR A 195 17.74 14.54 -12.85
N SER A 196 17.17 13.35 -13.05
CA SER A 196 17.62 12.13 -12.37
C SER A 196 19.08 11.81 -12.71
N MET A 197 19.47 11.93 -13.98
CA MET A 197 20.86 11.76 -14.40
C MET A 197 21.79 12.85 -13.76
N GLY A 198 21.30 14.08 -13.66
CA GLY A 198 22.02 15.17 -12.98
C GLY A 198 22.23 14.91 -11.50
N ILE A 199 21.23 14.36 -10.80
CA ILE A 199 21.33 13.96 -9.40
C ILE A 199 22.35 12.81 -9.25
N GLN A 200 22.28 11.76 -10.08
CA GLN A 200 23.27 10.68 -10.11
C GLN A 200 24.69 11.22 -10.27
N LEU A 201 24.89 12.13 -11.21
CA LEU A 201 26.21 12.76 -11.44
C LEU A 201 26.68 13.56 -10.23
N ALA A 202 25.80 14.31 -9.56
CA ALA A 202 26.12 15.06 -8.36
C ALA A 202 26.55 14.16 -7.19
N HIS A 203 26.02 12.93 -7.12
CA HIS A 203 26.44 11.89 -6.16
C HIS A 203 27.62 11.02 -6.65
N GLY A 204 28.29 11.39 -7.75
CA GLY A 204 29.46 10.69 -8.29
C GLY A 204 29.15 9.42 -9.08
N TYR A 205 27.89 9.15 -9.41
CA TYR A 205 27.48 7.99 -10.19
C TYR A 205 27.39 8.34 -11.68
N THR A 206 28.14 7.63 -12.51
CA THR A 206 28.25 7.92 -13.96
C THR A 206 27.72 6.81 -14.87
N LYS A 207 27.23 5.71 -14.31
CA LYS A 207 26.66 4.61 -15.09
C LYS A 207 25.20 4.89 -15.41
N PHE A 208 24.96 5.74 -16.44
CA PHE A 208 23.61 6.09 -16.82
C PHE A 208 22.99 4.97 -17.67
N GLU A 209 21.87 4.47 -17.24
CA GLU A 209 21.09 3.44 -17.94
C GLU A 209 19.98 4.11 -18.75
N ILE A 210 20.37 4.73 -19.89
CA ILE A 210 19.48 5.52 -20.75
C ILE A 210 18.30 4.67 -21.26
N ASP A 211 18.54 3.40 -21.54
CA ASP A 211 17.51 2.44 -21.95
C ASP A 211 16.43 2.28 -20.86
N GLN A 212 16.84 2.16 -19.62
CA GLN A 212 15.93 2.08 -18.48
C GLN A 212 15.14 3.38 -18.29
N VAL A 213 15.82 4.53 -18.37
CA VAL A 213 15.15 5.85 -18.31
C VAL A 213 14.10 5.95 -19.40
N ALA A 214 14.43 5.57 -20.64
CA ALA A 214 13.49 5.60 -21.74
C ALA A 214 12.30 4.65 -21.54
N LYS A 215 12.54 3.41 -21.11
CA LYS A 215 11.48 2.42 -20.82
C LYS A 215 10.54 2.91 -19.74
N THR A 216 11.07 3.40 -18.62
CA THR A 216 10.26 3.90 -17.50
C THR A 216 9.40 5.09 -17.91
N LEU A 217 10.00 6.07 -18.58
CA LEU A 217 9.29 7.28 -18.97
C LEU A 217 8.31 7.08 -20.12
N LEU A 218 8.71 6.32 -21.16
CA LEU A 218 7.92 6.22 -22.39
C LEU A 218 6.94 5.03 -22.40
N LEU A 219 7.28 3.89 -21.75
CA LEU A 219 6.43 2.71 -21.79
C LEU A 219 5.55 2.56 -20.53
N ILE A 220 5.96 3.12 -19.39
CA ILE A 220 5.22 3.00 -18.15
C ILE A 220 4.50 4.32 -17.83
N THR A 221 5.24 5.43 -17.73
CA THR A 221 4.71 6.71 -17.25
C THR A 221 3.88 7.45 -18.31
N TYR A 222 4.41 7.63 -19.50
CA TYR A 222 3.76 8.42 -20.57
C TYR A 222 2.38 7.89 -21.00
N PRO A 223 2.15 6.58 -21.18
CA PRO A 223 0.83 6.08 -21.61
C PRO A 223 -0.31 6.45 -20.64
N ARG A 224 -0.03 6.51 -19.35
CA ARG A 224 -0.99 6.99 -18.35
C ARG A 224 -1.43 8.43 -18.64
N TYR A 225 -0.47 9.32 -18.91
CA TYR A 225 -0.78 10.73 -19.20
C TYR A 225 -1.45 10.92 -20.57
N LEU A 226 -1.11 10.10 -21.55
CA LEU A 226 -1.78 10.07 -22.85
C LEU A 226 -3.27 9.73 -22.68
N ILE A 227 -3.59 8.69 -21.91
CA ILE A 227 -4.94 8.26 -21.61
C ILE A 227 -5.69 9.38 -20.86
N LEU A 228 -5.13 9.88 -19.74
CA LEU A 228 -5.74 10.94 -18.94
C LEU A 228 -6.00 12.22 -19.75
N SER A 229 -5.05 12.59 -20.62
CA SER A 229 -5.20 13.73 -21.55
C SER A 229 -6.42 13.57 -22.43
N SER A 230 -6.68 12.37 -22.94
CA SER A 230 -7.82 12.08 -23.81
C SER A 230 -9.14 12.31 -23.07
N PHE A 231 -9.25 11.84 -21.84
CA PHE A 231 -10.42 12.06 -20.98
C PHE A 231 -10.59 13.55 -20.65
N PHE A 232 -9.52 14.26 -20.31
CA PHE A 232 -9.59 15.67 -19.93
C PHE A 232 -9.99 16.55 -21.10
N PHE A 233 -9.51 16.26 -22.31
CA PHE A 233 -9.97 16.94 -23.50
C PHE A 233 -11.46 16.74 -23.73
N ALA A 234 -11.96 15.50 -23.60
CA ALA A 234 -13.39 15.21 -23.71
C ALA A 234 -14.21 15.95 -22.63
N ILE A 235 -13.74 15.95 -21.37
CA ILE A 235 -14.41 16.67 -20.28
C ILE A 235 -14.53 18.15 -20.61
N HIS A 236 -13.44 18.83 -20.99
CA HIS A 236 -13.47 20.24 -21.32
C HIS A 236 -14.39 20.58 -22.51
N VAL A 237 -14.39 19.72 -23.53
CA VAL A 237 -15.29 19.90 -24.68
C VAL A 237 -16.74 19.69 -24.28
N LEU A 238 -17.06 18.66 -23.50
CA LEU A 238 -18.44 18.34 -23.13
C LEU A 238 -19.04 19.32 -22.14
N VAL A 239 -18.26 19.76 -21.14
CA VAL A 239 -18.70 20.68 -20.08
C VAL A 239 -18.93 22.10 -20.61
N ASP A 240 -18.19 22.50 -21.66
CA ASP A 240 -18.29 23.81 -22.32
C ASP A 240 -18.12 25.01 -21.37
N ASN A 241 -17.36 24.84 -20.32
CA ASN A 241 -16.96 25.91 -19.38
C ASN A 241 -15.55 25.63 -18.85
N LYS A 242 -14.66 26.61 -18.97
CA LYS A 242 -13.25 26.47 -18.61
C LYS A 242 -13.06 26.06 -17.15
N TYR A 243 -13.66 26.81 -16.23
CA TYR A 243 -13.44 26.62 -14.79
C TYR A 243 -14.09 25.35 -14.28
N LEU A 244 -15.33 25.10 -14.71
CA LEU A 244 -16.03 23.85 -14.39
C LEU A 244 -15.29 22.65 -14.97
N GLY A 245 -14.74 22.76 -16.20
CA GLY A 245 -13.91 21.74 -16.81
C GLY A 245 -12.68 21.40 -15.96
N HIS A 246 -11.94 22.41 -15.50
CA HIS A 246 -10.82 22.18 -14.57
C HIS A 246 -11.24 21.52 -13.26
N THR A 247 -12.37 21.94 -12.68
CA THR A 247 -12.91 21.35 -11.45
C THR A 247 -13.26 19.87 -11.64
N VAL A 248 -13.93 19.53 -12.76
CA VAL A 248 -14.28 18.14 -13.06
C VAL A 248 -13.03 17.30 -13.33
N CYS A 249 -12.01 17.83 -14.02
CA CYS A 249 -10.73 17.14 -14.21
C CYS A 249 -10.00 16.90 -12.87
N ALA A 250 -10.00 17.89 -11.98
CA ALA A 250 -9.42 17.76 -10.65
C ALA A 250 -10.19 16.71 -9.80
N ALA A 251 -11.53 16.75 -9.83
CA ALA A 251 -12.37 15.76 -9.16
C ALA A 251 -12.14 14.34 -9.72
N PHE A 252 -11.92 14.21 -11.03
CA PHE A 252 -11.60 12.94 -11.68
C PHE A 252 -10.28 12.36 -11.16
N LEU A 253 -9.21 13.17 -11.01
CA LEU A 253 -7.95 12.71 -10.40
C LEU A 253 -8.13 12.41 -8.92
N LEU A 254 -8.89 13.21 -8.18
CA LEU A 254 -9.18 12.96 -6.77
C LEU A 254 -9.94 11.63 -6.59
N ALA A 255 -10.85 11.31 -7.51
CA ALA A 255 -11.54 10.02 -7.51
C ALA A 255 -10.57 8.83 -7.62
N HIS A 256 -9.48 8.95 -8.38
CA HIS A 256 -8.44 7.91 -8.45
C HIS A 256 -7.74 7.65 -7.10
N LEU A 257 -7.69 8.63 -6.21
CA LEU A 257 -7.13 8.47 -4.86
C LEU A 257 -8.17 7.93 -3.88
N ILE A 258 -9.44 8.36 -4.00
CA ILE A 258 -10.50 8.04 -3.04
C ILE A 258 -11.12 6.68 -3.34
N LEU A 259 -11.38 6.33 -4.61
CA LEU A 259 -12.08 5.10 -4.96
C LEU A 259 -11.38 3.82 -4.45
N PRO A 260 -10.05 3.67 -4.55
CA PRO A 260 -9.36 2.53 -3.93
C PRO A 260 -9.51 2.46 -2.41
N LEU A 261 -9.60 3.60 -1.72
CA LEU A 261 -9.84 3.66 -0.27
C LEU A 261 -11.25 3.20 0.11
N LEU A 262 -12.20 3.33 -0.84
CA LEU A 262 -13.59 2.88 -0.72
C LEU A 262 -13.82 1.46 -1.30
N ASP A 263 -12.75 0.70 -1.50
CA ASP A 263 -12.79 -0.66 -2.06
C ASP A 263 -13.15 -0.77 -3.55
N PHE A 264 -13.09 0.37 -4.28
CA PHE A 264 -13.25 0.41 -5.74
C PHE A 264 -11.86 0.49 -6.41
N SER A 265 -11.04 -0.55 -6.22
CA SER A 265 -9.64 -0.56 -6.68
C SER A 265 -9.43 -1.22 -8.04
N GLN A 266 -10.48 -1.78 -8.65
CA GLN A 266 -10.37 -2.52 -9.89
C GLN A 266 -9.90 -1.64 -11.06
N ALA A 267 -8.84 -2.07 -11.76
CA ALA A 267 -8.21 -1.31 -12.84
C ALA A 267 -9.13 -1.09 -14.05
N LEU A 268 -10.15 -1.94 -14.23
CA LEU A 268 -11.18 -1.75 -15.27
C LEU A 268 -12.07 -0.52 -15.04
N TYR A 269 -12.09 0.06 -13.83
CA TYR A 269 -12.89 1.25 -13.51
C TYR A 269 -12.08 2.53 -13.42
N LEU A 270 -10.74 2.42 -13.40
CA LEU A 270 -9.83 3.54 -13.17
C LEU A 270 -8.98 3.83 -14.40
N PRO A 271 -9.38 4.79 -15.27
CA PRO A 271 -8.65 5.13 -16.48
C PRO A 271 -7.19 5.50 -16.24
N GLY A 272 -6.27 4.82 -16.92
CA GLY A 272 -4.83 5.03 -16.73
C GLY A 272 -4.26 4.35 -15.50
N SER A 273 -5.01 3.48 -14.81
CA SER A 273 -4.47 2.62 -13.77
C SER A 273 -3.46 1.62 -14.34
N VAL A 274 -2.43 1.34 -13.55
CA VAL A 274 -1.41 0.34 -13.87
C VAL A 274 -1.61 -0.97 -13.11
N ALA A 275 -2.60 -1.04 -12.24
CA ALA A 275 -2.93 -2.19 -11.39
C ALA A 275 -1.71 -2.76 -10.62
N GLY A 276 -1.59 -2.33 -9.37
CA GLY A 276 -0.48 -2.73 -8.49
C GLY A 276 0.84 -1.97 -8.75
N SER A 277 1.88 -2.37 -8.03
CA SER A 277 3.22 -1.82 -8.24
C SER A 277 3.87 -2.43 -9.50
N ILE A 278 4.70 -1.63 -10.14
CA ILE A 278 5.56 -2.06 -11.24
C ILE A 278 6.97 -1.75 -10.80
N ASP A 279 7.60 -2.75 -10.18
CA ASP A 279 8.93 -2.59 -9.63
C ASP A 279 9.96 -3.03 -10.67
N TYR A 280 11.05 -2.28 -10.77
CA TYR A 280 12.20 -2.65 -11.59
C TYR A 280 13.10 -3.61 -10.82
N SER A 281 13.68 -4.57 -11.52
CA SER A 281 14.73 -5.43 -11.00
C SER A 281 15.90 -5.47 -11.96
N ASP A 282 17.13 -5.36 -11.46
CA ASP A 282 18.35 -5.53 -12.27
C ASP A 282 18.47 -6.94 -12.87
N MET A 283 17.75 -7.92 -12.31
CA MET A 283 17.79 -9.31 -12.76
C MET A 283 16.88 -9.57 -13.95
N ASN A 284 15.66 -9.00 -13.99
CA ASN A 284 14.63 -9.28 -14.99
C ASN A 284 13.88 -8.04 -15.50
N GLY A 285 14.34 -6.85 -15.12
CA GLY A 285 13.76 -5.58 -15.55
C GLY A 285 12.31 -5.40 -15.08
N TYR A 286 11.44 -5.01 -15.99
CA TYR A 286 9.98 -4.93 -15.80
C TYR A 286 9.25 -6.17 -16.34
N GLY A 287 9.99 -7.21 -16.79
CA GLY A 287 9.45 -8.34 -17.55
C GLY A 287 8.15 -8.93 -17.00
N PRO A 288 8.09 -9.32 -15.72
CA PRO A 288 6.93 -9.96 -15.12
C PRO A 288 5.64 -9.13 -15.18
N PHE A 289 5.77 -7.80 -15.13
CA PHE A 289 4.62 -6.88 -15.07
C PHE A 289 4.10 -6.44 -16.45
N MET A 290 4.91 -6.61 -17.49
CA MET A 290 4.61 -6.07 -18.84
C MET A 290 3.34 -6.63 -19.50
N PRO A 291 3.01 -7.93 -19.41
CA PRO A 291 1.79 -8.46 -20.03
C PRO A 291 0.52 -7.79 -19.48
N ARG A 292 0.40 -7.72 -18.15
CA ARG A 292 -0.72 -7.05 -17.46
C ARG A 292 -0.78 -5.56 -17.77
N LEU A 293 0.35 -4.87 -17.69
CA LEU A 293 0.44 -3.45 -18.01
C LEU A 293 -0.01 -3.12 -19.42
N ARG A 294 0.48 -3.87 -20.43
CA ARG A 294 0.11 -3.68 -21.82
C ARG A 294 -1.37 -3.94 -22.07
N ALA A 295 -1.94 -4.96 -21.42
CA ALA A 295 -3.37 -5.25 -21.52
C ALA A 295 -4.22 -4.07 -21.04
N LEU A 296 -3.87 -3.46 -19.90
CA LEU A 296 -4.57 -2.28 -19.34
C LEU A 296 -4.31 -1.01 -20.17
N GLN A 297 -3.10 -0.79 -20.63
CA GLN A 297 -2.77 0.35 -21.49
C GLN A 297 -3.53 0.29 -22.83
N LEU A 298 -3.66 -0.89 -23.43
CA LEU A 298 -4.46 -1.07 -24.64
C LEU A 298 -5.95 -0.80 -24.37
N TYR A 299 -6.51 -1.38 -23.31
CA TYR A 299 -7.90 -1.18 -22.91
C TYR A 299 -8.22 0.31 -22.73
N TRP A 300 -7.48 0.99 -21.86
CA TRP A 300 -7.70 2.40 -21.61
C TRP A 300 -7.26 3.33 -22.73
N GLY A 301 -6.32 2.91 -23.57
CA GLY A 301 -5.95 3.60 -24.81
C GLY A 301 -7.11 3.61 -25.82
N LEU A 302 -7.80 2.47 -25.98
CA LEU A 302 -9.04 2.39 -26.77
C LEU A 302 -10.16 3.25 -26.15
N GLY A 303 -10.32 3.22 -24.83
CA GLY A 303 -11.23 4.11 -24.10
C GLY A 303 -10.90 5.59 -24.33
N GLY A 304 -9.63 5.96 -24.27
CA GLY A 304 -9.14 7.31 -24.57
C GLY A 304 -9.42 7.72 -26.00
N LEU A 305 -9.26 6.81 -26.97
CA LEU A 305 -9.62 7.08 -28.37
C LEU A 305 -11.12 7.33 -28.54
N LEU A 306 -11.97 6.57 -27.86
CA LEU A 306 -13.44 6.83 -27.84
C LEU A 306 -13.77 8.20 -27.28
N THR A 307 -13.10 8.62 -26.19
CA THR A 307 -13.31 9.96 -25.60
C THR A 307 -12.83 11.07 -26.54
N LEU A 308 -11.72 10.88 -27.28
CA LEU A 308 -11.27 11.83 -28.31
C LEU A 308 -12.23 11.91 -29.51
N ILE A 309 -12.81 10.78 -29.94
CA ILE A 309 -13.86 10.77 -30.97
C ILE A 309 -15.07 11.56 -30.45
N ALA A 310 -15.49 11.35 -29.20
CA ALA A 310 -16.57 12.13 -28.58
C ALA A 310 -16.23 13.63 -28.52
N ALA A 311 -15.00 13.96 -28.13
CA ALA A 311 -14.53 15.34 -28.13
C ALA A 311 -14.61 15.97 -29.53
N TYR A 312 -14.18 15.25 -30.59
CA TYR A 312 -14.29 15.72 -31.96
C TYR A 312 -15.76 15.93 -32.41
N LEU A 313 -16.61 14.99 -32.10
CA LEU A 313 -18.03 15.07 -32.48
C LEU A 313 -18.71 16.29 -31.85
N PHE A 314 -18.45 16.53 -30.56
CA PHE A 314 -19.06 17.62 -29.79
C PHE A 314 -18.22 18.90 -29.76
N TRP A 315 -17.11 18.97 -30.52
CA TRP A 315 -16.30 20.18 -30.62
C TRP A 315 -17.15 21.36 -31.09
N PRO A 316 -17.27 22.43 -30.27
CA PRO A 316 -18.04 23.60 -30.66
C PRO A 316 -17.35 24.30 -31.81
N TYR A 317 -18.17 24.84 -32.73
CA TYR A 317 -17.75 25.53 -33.94
C TYR A 317 -18.55 26.80 -34.14
N GLY A 318 -17.86 27.92 -34.42
CA GLY A 318 -18.49 29.22 -34.57
C GLY A 318 -18.81 29.91 -33.23
N THR A 319 -19.80 30.82 -33.26
CA THR A 319 -20.11 31.69 -32.11
C THR A 319 -21.09 31.09 -31.13
N ASP A 320 -21.92 30.13 -31.57
CA ASP A 320 -22.93 29.48 -30.75
C ASP A 320 -22.44 28.13 -30.24
N SER A 321 -22.48 27.92 -28.91
CA SER A 321 -22.10 26.69 -28.26
C SER A 321 -23.29 25.88 -27.70
N ALA A 322 -24.53 26.27 -28.04
CA ALA A 322 -25.73 25.58 -27.54
C ALA A 322 -25.67 24.06 -27.79
N LEU A 323 -26.02 23.26 -26.79
CA LEU A 323 -25.97 21.80 -26.86
C LEU A 323 -26.81 21.21 -28.01
N SER A 324 -27.92 21.85 -28.35
CA SER A 324 -28.78 21.48 -29.50
C SER A 324 -28.01 21.58 -30.81
N LEU A 325 -27.27 22.66 -31.03
CA LEU A 325 -26.44 22.88 -32.20
C LEU A 325 -25.29 21.86 -32.24
N ARG A 326 -24.60 21.64 -31.10
CA ARG A 326 -23.49 20.68 -30.99
C ARG A 326 -23.98 19.25 -31.29
N ARG A 327 -25.17 18.86 -30.85
CA ARG A 327 -25.77 17.55 -31.22
C ARG A 327 -26.06 17.47 -32.72
N ARG A 328 -26.50 18.55 -33.35
CA ARG A 328 -26.71 18.59 -34.81
C ARG A 328 -25.41 18.46 -35.57
N LEU A 329 -24.38 19.21 -35.16
CA LEU A 329 -23.03 19.12 -35.74
C LEU A 329 -22.42 17.72 -35.54
N ALA A 330 -22.58 17.11 -34.37
CA ALA A 330 -22.12 15.76 -34.09
C ALA A 330 -22.72 14.73 -35.05
N ARG A 331 -24.02 14.83 -35.32
CA ARG A 331 -24.70 13.97 -36.32
C ARG A 331 -24.14 14.15 -37.74
N GLN A 332 -23.81 15.39 -38.12
CA GLN A 332 -23.22 15.69 -39.43
C GLN A 332 -21.76 15.16 -39.55
N ARG A 333 -21.00 15.28 -38.47
CA ARG A 333 -19.60 14.78 -38.40
C ARG A 333 -19.49 13.28 -38.27
N PHE A 334 -20.55 12.61 -37.83
CA PHE A 334 -20.58 11.15 -37.66
C PHE A 334 -20.84 10.47 -39.03
N THR A 335 -19.86 10.62 -39.91
CA THR A 335 -19.87 10.08 -41.26
C THR A 335 -19.69 8.56 -41.28
N ARG A 336 -20.04 7.88 -42.38
CA ARG A 336 -19.93 6.43 -42.52
C ARG A 336 -18.52 5.88 -42.16
N PRO A 337 -17.41 6.48 -42.63
CA PRO A 337 -16.07 6.02 -42.21
C PRO A 337 -15.85 6.16 -40.69
N LEU A 338 -16.30 7.27 -40.08
CA LEU A 338 -16.14 7.48 -38.64
C LEU A 338 -17.04 6.54 -37.82
N VAL A 339 -18.23 6.22 -38.31
CA VAL A 339 -19.10 5.16 -37.72
C VAL A 339 -18.36 3.84 -37.72
N GLY A 340 -17.80 3.44 -38.87
CA GLY A 340 -17.02 2.21 -39.01
C GLY A 340 -15.83 2.16 -38.02
N LEU A 341 -15.05 3.24 -37.97
CA LEU A 341 -13.93 3.35 -37.03
C LEU A 341 -14.41 3.26 -35.57
N THR A 342 -15.46 4.02 -35.20
CA THR A 342 -15.99 4.02 -33.85
C THR A 342 -16.49 2.62 -33.45
N SER A 343 -17.22 1.95 -34.35
CA SER A 343 -17.71 0.60 -34.13
C SER A 343 -16.55 -0.40 -33.94
N LEU A 344 -15.51 -0.30 -34.74
CA LEU A 344 -14.30 -1.13 -34.58
C LEU A 344 -13.62 -0.90 -33.22
N VAL A 345 -13.47 0.38 -32.82
CA VAL A 345 -12.85 0.72 -31.51
C VAL A 345 -13.71 0.26 -30.35
N VAL A 346 -15.06 0.39 -30.43
CA VAL A 346 -15.99 -0.12 -29.40
C VAL A 346 -15.89 -1.64 -29.29
N LEU A 347 -15.86 -2.35 -30.41
CA LEU A 347 -15.70 -3.81 -30.39
C LEU A 347 -14.34 -4.23 -29.82
N ALA A 348 -13.28 -3.54 -30.21
CA ALA A 348 -11.93 -3.79 -29.65
C ALA A 348 -11.86 -3.49 -28.16
N PHE A 349 -12.49 -2.39 -27.71
CA PHE A 349 -12.58 -2.02 -26.29
C PHE A 349 -13.33 -3.08 -25.48
N ALA A 350 -14.49 -3.54 -25.99
CA ALA A 350 -15.29 -4.58 -25.35
C ALA A 350 -14.52 -5.93 -25.33
N ALA A 351 -13.86 -6.30 -26.45
CA ALA A 351 -13.07 -7.52 -26.51
C ALA A 351 -11.89 -7.49 -25.54
N GLN A 352 -11.17 -6.35 -25.47
CA GLN A 352 -10.05 -6.20 -24.54
C GLN A 352 -10.51 -6.18 -23.07
N GLY A 353 -11.64 -5.52 -22.78
CA GLY A 353 -12.25 -5.56 -21.45
C GLY A 353 -12.68 -6.97 -21.04
N SER A 354 -13.29 -7.73 -21.97
CA SER A 354 -13.64 -9.13 -21.77
C SER A 354 -12.41 -10.01 -21.55
N TYR A 355 -11.32 -9.76 -22.30
CA TYR A 355 -10.05 -10.45 -22.08
C TYR A 355 -9.48 -10.20 -20.69
N ILE A 356 -9.45 -8.94 -20.22
CA ILE A 356 -8.98 -8.60 -18.87
C ILE A 356 -9.90 -9.24 -17.83
N TYR A 357 -11.22 -9.10 -17.98
CA TYR A 357 -12.20 -9.69 -17.06
C TYR A 357 -12.03 -11.22 -16.98
N TYR A 358 -11.88 -11.89 -18.10
CA TYR A 358 -11.66 -13.35 -18.15
C TYR A 358 -10.40 -13.76 -17.37
N ASN A 359 -9.29 -13.03 -17.56
CA ASN A 359 -8.03 -13.32 -16.88
C ASN A 359 -8.08 -13.02 -15.37
N THR A 360 -8.80 -11.96 -14.96
CA THR A 360 -8.80 -11.50 -13.55
C THR A 360 -9.96 -12.04 -12.72
N HIS A 361 -11.03 -12.61 -13.34
CA HIS A 361 -12.23 -13.05 -12.62
C HIS A 361 -12.64 -14.50 -12.92
N VAL A 362 -12.24 -15.04 -14.06
CA VAL A 362 -12.59 -16.41 -14.45
C VAL A 362 -11.41 -17.36 -14.27
N LEU A 363 -10.23 -16.97 -14.73
CA LEU A 363 -9.01 -17.75 -14.56
C LEU A 363 -8.38 -17.57 -13.17
N THR A 364 -8.54 -16.38 -12.59
CA THR A 364 -8.13 -16.06 -11.21
C THR A 364 -9.35 -15.57 -10.43
N GLU A 365 -9.30 -15.62 -9.10
CA GLU A 365 -10.39 -15.12 -8.27
C GLU A 365 -10.10 -13.68 -7.82
N TYR A 366 -10.78 -12.69 -8.44
CA TYR A 366 -10.75 -11.33 -7.92
C TYR A 366 -11.59 -11.24 -6.64
N ARG A 367 -10.98 -10.73 -5.57
CA ARG A 367 -11.67 -10.47 -4.29
C ARG A 367 -11.51 -9.01 -3.91
N THR A 368 -12.61 -8.36 -3.56
CA THR A 368 -12.55 -7.04 -2.93
C THR A 368 -11.96 -7.17 -1.53
N LYS A 369 -11.50 -6.03 -0.98
CA LYS A 369 -10.99 -6.00 0.41
C LYS A 369 -12.06 -6.50 1.39
N ALA A 370 -13.33 -6.09 1.22
CA ALA A 370 -14.43 -6.52 2.06
C ALA A 370 -14.66 -8.05 1.97
N GLN A 371 -14.62 -8.63 0.77
CA GLN A 371 -14.75 -10.08 0.57
C GLN A 371 -13.56 -10.86 1.15
N SER A 372 -12.35 -10.30 1.05
CA SER A 372 -11.15 -10.90 1.65
C SER A 372 -11.27 -10.91 3.19
N GLN A 373 -11.69 -9.81 3.80
CA GLN A 373 -11.95 -9.71 5.23
C GLN A 373 -13.05 -10.68 5.70
N GLU A 374 -14.13 -10.81 4.92
CA GLU A 374 -15.20 -11.77 5.21
C GLU A 374 -14.68 -13.20 5.15
N SER A 375 -13.89 -13.54 4.13
CA SER A 375 -13.29 -14.88 3.99
C SER A 375 -12.35 -15.21 5.16
N LYS A 376 -11.55 -14.24 5.62
CA LYS A 376 -10.67 -14.37 6.79
C LYS A 376 -11.48 -14.57 8.08
N ALA A 377 -12.54 -13.76 8.29
CA ALA A 377 -13.44 -13.92 9.42
C ALA A 377 -14.12 -15.27 9.47
N ASP A 378 -14.60 -15.74 8.32
CA ASP A 378 -15.26 -17.03 8.21
C ASP A 378 -14.27 -18.21 8.42
N TYR A 379 -13.03 -18.08 7.94
CA TYR A 379 -11.97 -19.03 8.23
C TYR A 379 -11.75 -19.15 9.74
N GLU A 380 -11.54 -18.03 10.42
CA GLU A 380 -11.27 -17.98 11.84
C GLU A 380 -12.44 -18.53 12.67
N LYS A 381 -13.69 -18.11 12.39
CA LYS A 381 -14.88 -18.58 13.08
C LYS A 381 -15.13 -20.09 12.90
N THR A 382 -14.81 -20.61 11.71
CA THR A 382 -15.11 -22.00 11.37
C THR A 382 -14.07 -22.97 11.93
N TYR A 383 -12.79 -22.63 11.82
CA TYR A 383 -11.72 -23.62 12.03
C TYR A 383 -10.90 -23.41 13.29
N LYS A 384 -10.86 -22.19 13.84
CA LYS A 384 -9.98 -21.85 14.96
C LYS A 384 -10.27 -22.66 16.22
N ALA A 385 -11.53 -22.71 16.65
CA ALA A 385 -11.92 -23.37 17.90
C ALA A 385 -11.51 -24.85 17.95
N GLU A 386 -11.52 -25.52 16.78
CA GLU A 386 -11.22 -26.92 16.68
C GLU A 386 -9.73 -27.20 16.40
N TRP A 387 -9.10 -26.41 15.50
CA TRP A 387 -7.81 -26.76 14.91
C TRP A 387 -6.63 -25.99 15.47
N GLU A 388 -6.80 -24.82 16.08
CA GLU A 388 -5.69 -24.01 16.60
C GLU A 388 -4.87 -24.74 17.67
N LYS A 389 -5.57 -25.50 18.54
CA LYS A 389 -4.96 -26.20 19.68
C LYS A 389 -4.80 -27.69 19.48
N ARG A 390 -5.25 -28.21 18.35
CA ARG A 390 -5.21 -29.65 18.06
C ARG A 390 -3.82 -30.05 17.59
N GLU A 391 -3.22 -30.98 18.29
CA GLU A 391 -1.92 -31.54 17.92
C GLU A 391 -1.94 -32.07 16.50
N GLN A 392 -0.92 -31.75 15.74
CA GLN A 392 -0.77 -32.10 14.33
C GLN A 392 0.58 -32.79 14.09
N LEU A 393 0.62 -33.58 13.01
CA LEU A 393 1.89 -34.10 12.51
C LEU A 393 2.85 -32.99 12.16
N GLN A 394 4.14 -33.21 12.40
CA GLN A 394 5.20 -32.21 12.12
C GLN A 394 6.11 -32.70 11.02
N TYR A 395 6.55 -31.77 10.16
CA TYR A 395 7.60 -32.04 9.18
C TYR A 395 8.92 -32.30 9.92
N VAL A 396 9.53 -33.46 9.66
CA VAL A 396 10.86 -33.82 10.20
C VAL A 396 11.91 -33.94 9.10
N ALA A 397 11.52 -34.26 7.88
CA ALA A 397 12.38 -34.20 6.71
C ALA A 397 11.58 -33.81 5.47
N THR A 398 12.24 -33.12 4.55
CA THR A 398 11.68 -32.73 3.26
C THR A 398 12.69 -33.00 2.17
N HIS A 399 12.28 -33.74 1.15
CA HIS A 399 13.11 -34.03 -0.02
C HIS A 399 12.37 -33.49 -1.25
N VAL A 400 12.99 -32.51 -1.94
CA VAL A 400 12.38 -31.80 -3.07
C VAL A 400 13.14 -32.11 -4.34
N LYS A 401 12.39 -32.53 -5.37
CA LYS A 401 12.84 -32.48 -6.76
C LYS A 401 11.96 -31.47 -7.48
N ALA A 402 12.56 -30.44 -8.09
CA ALA A 402 11.85 -29.37 -8.73
C ALA A 402 12.44 -29.04 -10.08
N ASP A 403 11.61 -29.03 -11.10
CA ASP A 403 11.91 -28.52 -12.44
C ASP A 403 11.20 -27.18 -12.57
N ILE A 404 12.00 -26.11 -12.71
CA ILE A 404 11.50 -24.73 -12.82
C ILE A 404 11.57 -24.31 -14.30
N PHE A 405 10.46 -23.78 -14.81
CA PHE A 405 10.33 -23.25 -16.17
C PHE A 405 10.03 -21.74 -16.09
N PRO A 406 11.08 -20.91 -15.93
CA PRO A 406 10.90 -19.47 -15.65
C PRO A 406 10.18 -18.71 -16.76
N GLU A 407 10.42 -19.09 -18.02
CA GLU A 407 9.78 -18.47 -19.19
C GLU A 407 8.25 -18.70 -19.21
N GLU A 408 7.82 -19.86 -18.72
CA GLU A 408 6.39 -20.22 -18.59
C GLU A 408 5.83 -19.87 -17.22
N GLN A 409 6.67 -19.38 -16.29
CA GLN A 409 6.34 -19.20 -14.86
C GLN A 409 5.79 -20.50 -14.22
N ALA A 410 6.28 -21.64 -14.66
CA ALA A 410 5.77 -22.95 -14.30
C ALA A 410 6.73 -23.72 -13.39
N LEU A 411 6.17 -24.59 -12.54
CA LEU A 411 6.90 -25.46 -11.63
C LEU A 411 6.33 -26.87 -11.69
N LYS A 412 7.20 -27.85 -11.97
CA LYS A 412 6.90 -29.25 -11.70
C LYS A 412 7.72 -29.72 -10.53
N SER A 413 7.09 -30.30 -9.54
CA SER A 413 7.84 -30.82 -8.40
C SER A 413 7.30 -32.15 -7.91
N GLU A 414 8.22 -32.97 -7.36
CA GLU A 414 7.91 -34.12 -6.52
C GLU A 414 8.58 -33.91 -5.18
N VAL A 415 7.75 -33.85 -4.14
CA VAL A 415 8.20 -33.59 -2.78
C VAL A 415 7.82 -34.76 -1.88
N LEU A 416 8.80 -35.34 -1.23
CA LEU A 416 8.63 -36.35 -0.22
C LEU A 416 8.80 -35.70 1.16
N PHE A 417 7.70 -35.59 1.90
CA PHE A 417 7.71 -35.15 3.28
C PHE A 417 7.70 -36.35 4.21
N THR A 418 8.59 -36.34 5.19
CA THR A 418 8.48 -37.25 6.34
C THR A 418 7.79 -36.47 7.46
N LEU A 419 6.68 -36.99 7.92
CA LEU A 419 5.87 -36.45 8.99
C LEU A 419 6.00 -37.32 10.23
N GLN A 420 6.08 -36.70 11.40
CA GLN A 420 6.17 -37.41 12.67
C GLN A 420 5.10 -36.93 13.65
N ASN A 421 4.49 -37.84 14.35
CA ASN A 421 3.67 -37.55 15.52
C ASN A 421 4.57 -37.27 16.73
N LYS A 422 4.86 -36.01 17.04
CA LYS A 422 5.65 -35.63 18.22
C LYS A 422 4.82 -35.48 19.50
N SER A 423 3.50 -35.63 19.40
CA SER A 423 2.61 -35.58 20.58
C SER A 423 2.63 -36.87 21.39
N GLN A 424 1.97 -36.88 22.55
CA GLN A 424 1.81 -38.05 23.40
C GLN A 424 0.57 -38.88 23.06
N GLU A 425 -0.30 -38.38 22.15
CA GLU A 425 -1.55 -39.01 21.78
C GLU A 425 -1.52 -39.47 20.30
N PRO A 426 -2.26 -40.51 19.93
CA PRO A 426 -2.39 -40.90 18.53
C PRO A 426 -3.11 -39.83 17.72
N ILE A 427 -2.60 -39.49 16.54
CA ILE A 427 -3.20 -38.52 15.61
C ILE A 427 -3.95 -39.25 14.51
N GLN A 428 -5.25 -38.98 14.38
CA GLN A 428 -6.12 -39.61 13.38
C GLN A 428 -6.42 -38.70 12.20
N GLU A 429 -6.35 -37.38 12.38
CA GLU A 429 -6.69 -36.40 11.33
C GLU A 429 -5.58 -35.39 11.12
N ILE A 430 -5.38 -35.07 9.85
CA ILE A 430 -4.43 -33.98 9.44
C ILE A 430 -5.19 -32.89 8.71
N PHE A 431 -4.93 -31.64 9.11
CA PHE A 431 -5.48 -30.44 8.50
C PHE A 431 -4.41 -29.78 7.66
N LEU A 432 -4.68 -29.57 6.37
CA LEU A 432 -3.74 -29.05 5.40
C LEU A 432 -4.30 -27.80 4.73
N HIS A 433 -3.49 -26.75 4.63
CA HIS A 433 -3.69 -25.68 3.68
C HIS A 433 -2.78 -25.92 2.48
N VAL A 434 -3.37 -26.13 1.29
CA VAL A 434 -2.66 -26.39 0.04
C VAL A 434 -2.81 -25.17 -0.86
N PRO A 435 -1.73 -24.41 -1.16
CA PRO A 435 -1.82 -23.12 -1.84
C PRO A 435 -2.20 -23.20 -3.31
N LEU A 436 -2.27 -24.40 -3.89
CA LEU A 436 -2.59 -24.64 -5.30
C LEU A 436 -4.04 -25.06 -5.51
N ASP A 437 -4.54 -24.90 -6.72
CA ASP A 437 -5.82 -25.41 -7.15
C ASP A 437 -5.78 -26.95 -7.27
N ALA A 438 -6.93 -27.60 -7.08
CA ALA A 438 -7.00 -29.07 -6.95
C ALA A 438 -6.46 -29.86 -8.14
N ASP A 439 -6.47 -29.29 -9.33
CA ASP A 439 -5.99 -29.90 -10.55
C ASP A 439 -4.48 -29.66 -10.82
N GLN A 440 -3.82 -28.86 -9.99
CA GLN A 440 -2.40 -28.52 -10.09
C GLN A 440 -1.51 -29.37 -9.17
N PHE A 441 -2.09 -30.24 -8.34
CA PHE A 441 -1.33 -31.09 -7.46
C PHE A 441 -1.97 -32.45 -7.26
N THR A 442 -1.15 -33.43 -6.81
CA THR A 442 -1.59 -34.68 -6.21
C THR A 442 -0.92 -34.86 -4.86
N LEU A 443 -1.65 -35.45 -3.90
CA LEU A 443 -1.19 -35.72 -2.55
C LEU A 443 -1.54 -37.16 -2.16
N GLU A 444 -0.52 -37.89 -1.74
CA GLU A 444 -0.63 -39.29 -1.36
C GLU A 444 0.10 -39.54 -0.04
N PHE A 445 -0.48 -40.38 0.82
CA PHE A 445 0.16 -40.84 2.05
C PHE A 445 0.55 -42.32 1.90
N ASP A 446 1.65 -42.71 2.54
CA ASP A 446 2.01 -44.14 2.68
C ASP A 446 1.11 -44.88 3.71
N HIS A 447 0.32 -44.10 4.48
CA HIS A 447 -0.75 -44.56 5.36
C HIS A 447 -2.11 -44.37 4.67
N PRO A 448 -3.02 -45.39 4.72
CA PRO A 448 -4.36 -45.22 4.17
C PRO A 448 -5.11 -44.08 4.82
N ALA A 449 -5.53 -43.09 4.01
CA ALA A 449 -6.23 -41.89 4.47
C ALA A 449 -7.40 -41.57 3.54
N GLU A 450 -8.45 -41.02 4.09
CA GLU A 450 -9.65 -40.57 3.37
C GLU A 450 -9.74 -39.04 3.47
N LEU A 451 -10.07 -38.36 2.34
CA LEU A 451 -10.40 -36.96 2.33
C LEU A 451 -11.80 -36.75 2.93
N VAL A 452 -11.88 -36.23 4.16
CA VAL A 452 -13.15 -36.04 4.88
C VAL A 452 -13.74 -34.64 4.70
N HIS A 453 -12.91 -33.66 4.39
CA HIS A 453 -13.36 -32.28 4.13
C HIS A 453 -12.46 -31.57 3.13
N SER A 454 -13.07 -30.84 2.21
CA SER A 454 -12.38 -29.99 1.26
C SER A 454 -13.10 -28.66 1.13
N ASN A 455 -12.35 -27.57 1.25
CA ASN A 455 -12.82 -26.22 0.96
C ASN A 455 -11.93 -25.58 -0.10
N GLU A 456 -12.34 -25.71 -1.36
CA GLU A 456 -11.57 -25.22 -2.51
C GLU A 456 -11.31 -23.71 -2.43
N ARG A 457 -12.31 -22.92 -2.00
CA ARG A 457 -12.18 -21.46 -1.88
C ARG A 457 -11.12 -21.02 -0.88
N LYS A 458 -10.94 -21.79 0.19
CA LYS A 458 -9.94 -21.54 1.24
C LYS A 458 -8.70 -22.40 1.08
N ARG A 459 -8.69 -23.26 0.05
CA ARG A 459 -7.58 -24.18 -0.25
C ARG A 459 -7.26 -25.11 0.92
N LEU A 460 -8.29 -25.57 1.63
CA LEU A 460 -8.18 -26.44 2.81
C LEU A 460 -8.54 -27.86 2.46
N ARG A 461 -7.81 -28.80 3.05
CA ARG A 461 -8.03 -30.25 2.95
C ARG A 461 -7.90 -30.86 4.33
N MET A 462 -8.78 -31.78 4.65
CA MET A 462 -8.73 -32.54 5.88
C MET A 462 -8.78 -34.04 5.53
N TYR A 463 -7.76 -34.74 5.95
CA TYR A 463 -7.69 -36.20 5.76
C TYR A 463 -7.79 -36.88 7.10
N ARG A 464 -8.48 -38.04 7.09
CA ARG A 464 -8.58 -38.96 8.23
C ARG A 464 -7.83 -40.23 7.89
N PHE A 465 -6.88 -40.61 8.74
CA PHE A 465 -6.16 -41.87 8.64
C PHE A 465 -7.06 -43.00 9.09
N LEU A 466 -7.09 -44.11 8.35
CA LEU A 466 -7.86 -45.31 8.74
C LEU A 466 -7.31 -45.94 10.01
N GLU A 467 -6.00 -45.90 10.19
CA GLU A 467 -5.29 -46.23 11.42
C GLU A 467 -4.63 -44.96 11.97
N SER A 468 -4.82 -44.70 13.27
CA SER A 468 -4.22 -43.50 13.89
C SER A 468 -2.71 -43.63 13.95
N VAL A 469 -2.00 -42.49 13.71
CA VAL A 469 -0.53 -42.40 13.80
C VAL A 469 -0.13 -42.36 15.26
N ALA A 470 0.53 -43.41 15.75
CA ALA A 470 0.95 -43.53 17.15
C ALA A 470 1.99 -42.43 17.53
N PRO A 471 2.12 -42.10 18.82
CA PRO A 471 3.20 -41.22 19.29
C PRO A 471 4.57 -41.68 18.79
N GLN A 472 5.37 -40.74 18.34
CA GLN A 472 6.72 -40.91 17.74
C GLN A 472 6.76 -41.70 16.41
N ALA A 473 5.61 -42.18 15.90
CA ALA A 473 5.56 -42.82 14.59
C ALA A 473 5.75 -41.80 13.45
N GLU A 474 6.37 -42.28 12.39
CA GLU A 474 6.59 -41.49 11.16
C GLU A 474 5.72 -42.03 10.04
N LEU A 475 5.30 -41.13 9.16
CA LEU A 475 4.65 -41.46 7.89
C LEU A 475 5.20 -40.57 6.77
N ARG A 476 5.01 -41.01 5.53
CA ARG A 476 5.45 -40.27 4.37
C ARG A 476 4.27 -39.69 3.61
N MET A 477 4.40 -38.44 3.22
CA MET A 477 3.47 -37.73 2.36
C MET A 477 4.18 -37.39 1.06
N THR A 478 3.71 -37.90 -0.05
CA THR A 478 4.22 -37.54 -1.39
C THR A 478 3.30 -36.51 -1.98
N TYR A 479 3.89 -35.36 -2.37
CA TYR A 479 3.19 -34.25 -2.97
C TYR A 479 3.82 -33.93 -4.33
N ARG A 480 3.03 -33.98 -5.40
CA ARG A 480 3.47 -33.67 -6.75
C ARG A 480 2.72 -32.46 -7.26
N THR A 481 3.43 -31.55 -7.90
CA THR A 481 2.83 -30.35 -8.51
C THR A 481 3.10 -30.29 -10.00
N ASP A 482 2.13 -29.79 -10.75
CA ASP A 482 2.29 -29.29 -12.13
C ASP A 482 1.63 -27.90 -12.16
N TYR A 483 2.33 -26.93 -11.56
CA TYR A 483 1.84 -25.56 -11.48
C TYR A 483 2.11 -24.83 -12.78
N ARG A 484 1.06 -24.21 -13.30
CA ARG A 484 1.12 -23.23 -14.41
C ARG A 484 0.21 -22.06 -14.06
N PRO A 485 0.67 -20.83 -14.20
CA PRO A 485 -0.14 -19.66 -13.91
C PRO A 485 -1.34 -19.61 -14.87
N ARG A 486 -2.48 -19.22 -14.34
CA ARG A 486 -3.72 -19.03 -15.11
C ARG A 486 -4.14 -17.60 -15.01
N GLY A 487 -4.19 -16.90 -16.15
CA GLY A 487 -4.53 -15.49 -16.15
C GLY A 487 -3.48 -14.61 -15.50
N PHE A 488 -3.89 -13.49 -14.97
CA PHE A 488 -3.06 -12.62 -14.13
C PHE A 488 -3.89 -12.00 -13.01
N VAL A 489 -3.28 -11.84 -11.84
CA VAL A 489 -3.89 -11.20 -10.67
C VAL A 489 -3.72 -9.70 -10.77
N GLU A 490 -4.77 -8.93 -10.44
CA GLU A 490 -4.79 -7.50 -10.67
C GLU A 490 -3.80 -6.73 -9.78
N MET A 491 -3.63 -7.15 -8.52
CA MET A 491 -2.87 -6.41 -7.51
C MET A 491 -1.65 -7.17 -6.95
N ALA A 492 -1.43 -8.43 -7.34
CA ALA A 492 -0.35 -9.23 -6.79
C ALA A 492 0.99 -9.00 -7.52
N ARG A 493 2.07 -9.25 -6.81
CA ARG A 493 3.41 -9.43 -7.37
C ARG A 493 3.54 -10.90 -7.75
N GLU A 494 3.52 -11.22 -9.02
CA GLU A 494 3.72 -12.58 -9.53
C GLU A 494 5.20 -12.71 -9.94
N THR A 495 6.09 -12.74 -8.94
CA THR A 495 7.55 -12.74 -9.13
C THR A 495 8.23 -13.99 -8.55
N GLU A 496 7.46 -14.97 -8.11
CA GLU A 496 7.98 -16.20 -7.50
C GLU A 496 8.73 -17.06 -8.51
N LEU A 497 8.18 -17.17 -9.73
CA LEU A 497 8.77 -17.92 -10.84
C LEU A 497 8.96 -17.00 -12.02
N VAL A 498 10.15 -16.43 -12.15
CA VAL A 498 10.49 -15.48 -13.22
C VAL A 498 11.86 -15.79 -13.79
N GLU A 499 12.08 -15.40 -15.04
CA GLU A 499 13.39 -15.52 -15.69
C GLU A 499 14.43 -14.78 -14.86
N ASN A 500 15.57 -15.44 -14.62
CA ASN A 500 16.74 -14.87 -13.98
C ASN A 500 16.45 -14.26 -12.57
N GLY A 501 15.73 -14.96 -11.72
CA GLY A 501 15.50 -14.46 -10.35
C GLY A 501 14.31 -15.09 -9.65
N SER A 502 13.99 -16.36 -9.95
CA SER A 502 12.93 -17.08 -9.24
C SER A 502 13.26 -17.21 -7.76
N PHE A 503 12.31 -16.83 -6.93
CA PHE A 503 12.40 -16.96 -5.47
C PHE A 503 11.01 -17.26 -4.88
N PHE A 504 10.92 -18.34 -4.14
CA PHE A 504 9.71 -18.71 -3.41
C PHE A 504 10.05 -19.48 -2.12
N ASN A 505 9.20 -19.38 -1.14
CA ASN A 505 9.29 -20.17 0.10
C ASN A 505 8.40 -21.42 0.02
N ASN A 506 8.52 -22.29 1.03
CA ASN A 506 7.76 -23.53 1.07
C ASN A 506 6.24 -23.29 1.05
N GLY A 507 5.75 -22.25 1.70
CA GLY A 507 4.32 -21.92 1.76
C GLY A 507 3.73 -21.41 0.44
N THR A 508 4.55 -21.08 -0.57
CA THR A 508 4.07 -20.60 -1.87
C THR A 508 3.44 -21.71 -2.71
N PHE A 509 4.07 -22.90 -2.74
CA PHE A 509 3.65 -24.02 -3.59
C PHE A 509 3.36 -25.31 -2.84
N PHE A 510 3.82 -25.44 -1.60
CA PHE A 510 3.72 -26.68 -0.83
C PHE A 510 2.70 -26.58 0.31
N PRO A 511 2.10 -27.70 0.72
CA PRO A 511 1.12 -27.69 1.78
C PRO A 511 1.72 -27.26 3.12
N THR A 512 0.91 -26.61 3.95
CA THR A 512 1.21 -26.34 5.36
C THR A 512 0.26 -27.13 6.24
N ILE A 513 0.78 -27.67 7.36
CA ILE A 513 0.02 -28.50 8.28
C ILE A 513 -0.51 -27.66 9.43
N GLY A 514 -1.75 -27.92 9.81
CA GLY A 514 -2.41 -27.30 10.95
C GLY A 514 -3.12 -26.00 10.62
N TYR A 515 -3.68 -25.40 11.65
CA TYR A 515 -4.33 -24.11 11.57
C TYR A 515 -3.31 -23.01 11.26
N ASN A 516 -3.61 -22.14 10.30
CA ASN A 516 -2.72 -21.06 9.89
C ASN A 516 -3.24 -19.70 10.38
N PRO A 517 -2.59 -19.07 11.39
CA PRO A 517 -2.98 -17.75 11.89
C PRO A 517 -2.85 -16.62 10.87
N ASP A 518 -2.03 -16.75 9.82
CA ASP A 518 -1.86 -15.74 8.78
C ASP A 518 -3.14 -15.58 7.91
N LEU A 519 -4.04 -16.54 7.99
CA LEU A 519 -5.35 -16.48 7.33
C LEU A 519 -6.43 -15.82 8.20
N GLU A 520 -6.11 -15.36 9.39
CA GLU A 520 -7.00 -14.57 10.25
C GLU A 520 -7.08 -13.10 9.84
N ILE A 521 -8.00 -12.36 10.43
CA ILE A 521 -8.08 -10.91 10.27
C ILE A 521 -6.91 -10.25 11.03
N GLU A 522 -6.13 -9.44 10.35
CA GLU A 522 -4.92 -8.81 10.91
C GLU A 522 -5.19 -7.50 11.67
N LEU A 523 -6.24 -6.74 11.29
CA LEU A 523 -6.51 -5.39 11.80
C LEU A 523 -7.53 -5.40 12.94
N ASP A 524 -7.18 -4.88 14.10
CA ASP A 524 -8.05 -4.80 15.29
C ASP A 524 -9.39 -4.13 15.01
N LYS A 525 -9.41 -3.02 14.28
CA LYS A 525 -10.66 -2.35 13.88
C LYS A 525 -11.59 -3.24 13.04
N GLU A 526 -11.04 -4.08 12.19
CA GLU A 526 -11.82 -5.02 11.37
C GLU A 526 -12.30 -6.21 12.22
N ARG A 527 -11.50 -6.64 13.19
CA ARG A 527 -11.87 -7.67 14.16
C ARG A 527 -13.05 -7.20 15.03
N GLU A 528 -13.00 -5.99 15.58
CA GLU A 528 -14.10 -5.39 16.34
C GLU A 528 -15.40 -5.34 15.52
N LYS A 529 -15.34 -4.90 14.26
CA LYS A 529 -16.50 -4.88 13.36
C LYS A 529 -17.09 -6.27 13.11
N LYS A 530 -16.27 -7.32 13.16
CA LYS A 530 -16.68 -8.72 12.95
C LYS A 530 -17.04 -9.44 14.26
N ALA A 531 -17.14 -8.70 15.38
CA ALA A 531 -17.49 -9.18 16.71
C ALA A 531 -16.49 -10.18 17.33
N PHE A 532 -15.20 -10.02 17.03
CA PHE A 532 -14.13 -10.65 17.80
C PHE A 532 -13.86 -9.86 19.08
N GLY A 533 -13.76 -10.56 20.20
CA GLY A 533 -13.61 -9.95 21.51
C GLY A 533 -12.17 -9.57 21.87
N ARG A 534 -11.97 -9.36 23.16
CA ARG A 534 -10.78 -8.81 23.85
C ARG A 534 -9.49 -9.66 23.75
N GLU A 535 -9.51 -10.79 23.04
CA GLU A 535 -8.42 -11.76 22.93
C GLU A 535 -7.22 -11.29 22.09
N GLU A 536 -7.31 -10.12 21.50
CA GLU A 536 -6.35 -9.64 20.50
C GLU A 536 -5.08 -9.10 21.12
N VAL A 537 -5.19 -8.45 22.27
CA VAL A 537 -4.02 -7.95 23.00
C VAL A 537 -3.15 -9.12 23.46
N GLU A 538 -3.76 -10.17 23.99
CA GLU A 538 -3.05 -11.41 24.36
C GLU A 538 -2.30 -11.99 23.14
N LYS A 539 -2.97 -12.14 22.02
CA LYS A 539 -2.35 -12.67 20.79
C LYS A 539 -1.23 -11.80 20.27
N TYR A 540 -1.45 -10.48 20.29
CA TYR A 540 -0.43 -9.54 19.86
C TYR A 540 0.81 -9.65 20.76
N LEU A 541 0.66 -9.63 22.07
CA LEU A 541 1.79 -9.73 23.00
C LEU A 541 2.48 -11.09 22.92
N ARG A 542 1.71 -12.17 22.78
CA ARG A 542 2.24 -13.52 22.55
C ARG A 542 3.05 -13.59 21.25
N HIS A 543 2.55 -12.99 20.16
CA HIS A 543 3.27 -12.92 18.90
C HIS A 543 4.58 -12.14 19.05
N GLN A 544 4.53 -10.96 19.69
CA GLN A 544 5.71 -10.13 19.91
C GLN A 544 6.73 -10.83 20.81
N GLY A 545 6.30 -11.45 21.91
CA GLY A 545 7.19 -12.20 22.80
C GLY A 545 7.86 -13.39 22.11
N LYS A 546 7.09 -14.19 21.35
CA LYS A 546 7.64 -15.30 20.53
C LYS A 546 8.58 -14.80 19.43
N GLY A 547 8.22 -13.70 18.77
CA GLY A 547 9.07 -13.06 17.76
C GLY A 547 10.43 -12.62 18.34
N TYR A 548 10.39 -11.99 19.50
CA TYR A 548 11.61 -11.62 20.22
C TYR A 548 12.48 -12.84 20.57
N LEU A 549 11.93 -13.87 21.22
CA LEU A 549 12.67 -15.06 21.62
C LEU A 549 13.27 -15.81 20.42
N ARG A 550 12.52 -15.92 19.33
CA ARG A 550 12.96 -16.56 18.08
C ARG A 550 14.12 -15.77 17.45
N SER A 551 13.98 -14.47 17.33
CA SER A 551 15.02 -13.61 16.73
C SER A 551 16.28 -13.59 17.61
N ARG A 552 16.10 -13.51 18.93
CA ARG A 552 17.18 -13.60 19.90
C ARG A 552 17.98 -14.92 19.77
N SER A 553 17.30 -16.04 19.57
CA SER A 553 17.96 -17.35 19.42
C SER A 553 18.76 -17.50 18.13
N SER A 554 18.48 -16.71 17.11
CA SER A 554 19.17 -16.71 15.80
C SER A 554 20.19 -15.57 15.65
N GLU A 555 20.28 -14.64 16.61
CA GLU A 555 21.18 -13.49 16.56
C GLU A 555 22.61 -13.90 16.96
N ALA A 556 23.57 -13.59 16.11
CA ALA A 556 24.99 -13.87 16.36
C ALA A 556 25.68 -12.79 17.22
N LYS A 557 25.06 -11.62 17.36
CA LYS A 557 25.58 -10.49 18.13
C LYS A 557 25.01 -10.55 19.55
N ARG A 558 25.72 -9.89 20.49
CA ARG A 558 25.18 -9.70 21.85
C ARG A 558 23.84 -8.95 21.78
N GLU A 559 22.92 -9.28 22.66
CA GLU A 559 21.73 -8.49 22.85
C GLU A 559 22.06 -7.20 23.62
N TRP A 560 21.60 -6.08 23.08
CA TRP A 560 21.68 -4.79 23.76
C TRP A 560 20.45 -4.55 24.65
N PRO A 561 20.58 -3.81 25.75
CA PRO A 561 19.42 -3.24 26.43
C PRO A 561 18.54 -2.43 25.47
N LEU A 562 17.23 -2.43 25.68
CA LEU A 562 16.29 -1.76 24.77
C LEU A 562 16.63 -0.30 24.50
N ALA A 563 17.01 0.45 25.58
CA ALA A 563 17.37 1.86 25.48
C ALA A 563 18.72 2.11 24.77
N LEU A 564 19.57 1.09 24.63
CA LEU A 564 20.88 1.18 24.00
C LEU A 564 20.93 0.46 22.64
N ASN A 565 19.77 0.08 22.11
CA ASN A 565 19.68 -0.65 20.85
C ASN A 565 19.99 0.26 19.66
N GLU A 566 21.01 -0.08 18.86
CA GLU A 566 21.35 0.65 17.65
C GLU A 566 20.67 0.08 16.40
N ASN A 567 20.72 -1.25 16.19
CA ASN A 567 20.31 -1.86 14.91
C ASN A 567 19.67 -3.26 15.04
N GLN A 568 19.24 -3.68 16.22
CA GLN A 568 18.57 -4.97 16.39
C GLN A 568 17.06 -4.80 16.30
N GLY A 569 16.48 -5.01 15.10
CA GLY A 569 15.08 -4.76 14.81
C GLY A 569 14.12 -5.44 15.80
N TYR A 570 14.40 -6.68 16.20
CA TYR A 570 13.57 -7.41 17.13
C TYR A 570 13.52 -6.81 18.55
N LEU A 571 14.52 -6.00 18.93
CA LEU A 571 14.48 -5.31 20.22
C LEU A 571 13.48 -4.16 20.21
N HIS A 572 13.57 -3.26 19.26
CA HIS A 572 12.65 -2.12 19.24
C HIS A 572 11.24 -2.47 18.75
N TYR A 573 11.06 -3.44 17.85
CA TYR A 573 9.74 -3.87 17.42
C TYR A 573 9.10 -4.86 18.40
N ASN A 574 9.74 -6.01 18.65
CA ASN A 574 9.12 -7.09 19.40
C ASN A 574 9.24 -6.87 20.94
N LYS A 575 10.46 -6.69 21.45
CA LYS A 575 10.68 -6.42 22.88
C LYS A 575 10.06 -5.11 23.33
N GLY A 576 10.24 -4.04 22.53
CA GLY A 576 9.68 -2.72 22.83
C GLY A 576 8.16 -2.72 23.00
N ALA A 577 7.44 -3.46 22.18
CA ALA A 577 6.00 -3.61 22.30
C ALA A 577 5.59 -4.26 23.64
N VAL A 578 6.25 -5.36 24.03
CA VAL A 578 5.98 -6.06 25.30
C VAL A 578 6.35 -5.18 26.48
N VAL A 579 7.53 -4.54 26.44
CA VAL A 579 8.01 -3.63 27.50
C VAL A 579 7.06 -2.46 27.75
N MET A 580 6.61 -1.79 26.69
CA MET A 580 5.67 -0.68 26.82
C MET A 580 4.32 -1.13 27.38
N TYR A 581 3.89 -2.34 27.02
CA TYR A 581 2.66 -2.89 27.57
C TYR A 581 2.81 -3.30 29.03
N ALA A 582 3.91 -3.93 29.42
CA ALA A 582 4.23 -4.25 30.82
C ALA A 582 4.26 -3.01 31.69
N LEU A 583 4.87 -1.93 31.20
CA LEU A 583 4.88 -0.65 31.90
C LEU A 583 3.46 -0.07 32.01
N LYS A 584 2.70 -0.04 30.92
CA LYS A 584 1.28 0.37 30.92
C LYS A 584 0.46 -0.41 31.95
N ASP A 585 0.62 -1.72 31.96
CA ASP A 585 -0.12 -2.61 32.84
C ASP A 585 0.20 -2.38 34.32
N THR A 586 1.41 -1.89 34.61
CA THR A 586 1.86 -1.58 36.01
C THR A 586 1.48 -0.17 36.45
N VAL A 587 1.70 0.85 35.60
CA VAL A 587 1.51 2.26 36.00
C VAL A 587 0.14 2.82 35.61
N GLY A 588 -0.62 2.12 34.80
CA GLY A 588 -1.90 2.55 34.21
C GLY A 588 -1.72 3.30 32.90
N GLU A 589 -2.70 3.13 32.00
CA GLU A 589 -2.68 3.70 30.64
C GLU A 589 -2.62 5.23 30.63
N ASP A 590 -3.46 5.88 31.46
CA ASP A 590 -3.51 7.34 31.52
C ASP A 590 -2.19 7.95 32.01
N SER A 591 -1.56 7.33 33.01
CA SER A 591 -0.27 7.79 33.56
C SER A 591 0.85 7.67 32.51
N LEU A 592 0.92 6.53 31.85
CA LEU A 592 1.92 6.30 30.80
C LEU A 592 1.71 7.24 29.61
N ASN A 593 0.48 7.36 29.12
CA ASN A 593 0.16 8.24 27.98
C ASN A 593 0.46 9.72 28.33
N ALA A 594 0.22 10.14 29.58
CA ALA A 594 0.56 11.49 30.02
C ALA A 594 2.07 11.72 30.07
N ALA A 595 2.86 10.74 30.51
CA ALA A 595 4.32 10.81 30.51
C ALA A 595 4.90 10.87 29.09
N ILE A 596 4.43 10.00 28.19
CA ILE A 596 4.83 10.01 26.77
C ILE A 596 4.49 11.36 26.12
N ARG A 597 3.31 11.91 26.40
CA ARG A 597 2.90 13.21 25.88
C ARG A 597 3.82 14.33 26.35
N ARG A 598 4.13 14.40 27.66
CA ARG A 598 5.05 15.40 28.21
C ARG A 598 6.42 15.31 27.55
N PHE A 599 6.97 14.11 27.43
CA PHE A 599 8.23 13.90 26.72
C PHE A 599 8.14 14.39 25.27
N THR A 600 7.15 13.95 24.51
CA THR A 600 6.97 14.35 23.12
C THR A 600 6.82 15.86 22.96
N ASP A 601 6.08 16.52 23.87
CA ASP A 601 5.91 17.98 23.85
C ASP A 601 7.21 18.70 24.20
N SER A 602 8.07 18.14 25.06
CA SER A 602 9.36 18.73 25.43
C SER A 602 10.40 18.68 24.32
N VAL A 603 10.34 17.68 23.43
CA VAL A 603 11.31 17.47 22.34
C VAL A 603 10.74 17.81 20.96
N ARG A 604 9.48 18.24 20.89
CA ARG A 604 8.83 18.63 19.64
C ARG A 604 9.58 19.80 19.00
N TYR A 605 9.91 19.64 17.71
CA TYR A 605 10.64 20.64 16.92
C TYR A 605 12.02 21.01 17.47
N GLN A 606 12.65 20.12 18.22
CA GLN A 606 13.99 20.31 18.75
C GLN A 606 15.00 20.46 17.59
N GLU A 607 15.93 21.40 17.74
CA GLU A 607 17.12 21.50 16.91
C GLU A 607 18.26 20.61 17.47
N PRO A 608 19.23 20.23 16.65
CA PRO A 608 20.37 19.46 17.14
C PRO A 608 21.10 20.12 18.34
N PRO A 609 21.54 19.35 19.34
CA PRO A 609 21.53 17.87 19.42
C PRO A 609 20.15 17.29 19.73
N PHE A 610 19.75 16.27 18.94
CA PHE A 610 18.46 15.62 19.11
C PHE A 610 18.41 14.78 20.38
N THR A 611 17.20 14.54 20.88
CA THR A 611 16.95 13.71 22.05
C THR A 611 17.39 12.25 21.82
N THR A 612 17.67 11.54 22.91
CA THR A 612 18.09 10.15 22.92
C THR A 612 17.06 9.26 23.61
N SER A 613 17.15 7.94 23.39
CA SER A 613 16.39 6.95 24.13
C SER A 613 16.61 7.02 25.64
N LEU A 614 17.82 7.37 26.09
CA LEU A 614 18.14 7.56 27.51
C LEU A 614 17.40 8.77 28.09
N ALA A 615 17.27 9.87 27.35
CA ALA A 615 16.47 11.02 27.76
C ALA A 615 14.99 10.66 27.90
N PHE A 616 14.47 9.76 27.07
CA PHE A 616 13.11 9.23 27.22
C PHE A 616 12.96 8.41 28.50
N VAL A 617 13.90 7.52 28.81
CA VAL A 617 13.90 6.73 30.07
C VAL A 617 13.99 7.64 31.30
N GLU A 618 14.81 8.66 31.25
CA GLU A 618 14.93 9.66 32.33
C GLU A 618 13.62 10.43 32.53
N SER A 619 12.96 10.84 31.46
CA SER A 619 11.64 11.47 31.50
C SER A 619 10.58 10.55 32.10
N LEU A 620 10.56 9.26 31.70
CA LEU A 620 9.65 8.28 32.31
C LEU A 620 9.87 8.14 33.82
N ASN A 621 11.13 8.05 34.27
CA ASN A 621 11.47 7.98 35.66
C ASN A 621 11.00 9.22 36.46
N SER A 622 11.19 10.40 35.89
CA SER A 622 10.75 11.66 36.50
C SER A 622 9.22 11.72 36.59
N ASP A 623 8.52 11.33 35.54
CA ASP A 623 7.08 11.50 35.41
C ASP A 623 6.25 10.43 36.12
N LEU A 624 6.74 9.19 36.18
CA LEU A 624 6.03 8.06 36.81
C LEU A 624 6.40 7.85 38.28
N GLY A 625 7.48 8.51 38.72
CA GLY A 625 7.89 8.56 40.11
C GLY A 625 8.84 7.44 40.53
N PRO A 626 9.53 7.64 41.68
CA PRO A 626 10.62 6.78 42.13
C PRO A 626 10.20 5.34 42.45
N GLN A 627 8.91 5.09 42.72
CA GLN A 627 8.39 3.75 42.98
C GLN A 627 8.44 2.84 41.76
N HIS A 628 8.52 3.40 40.54
CA HIS A 628 8.60 2.64 39.30
C HIS A 628 10.01 2.65 38.69
N ALA A 629 10.96 3.38 39.25
CA ALA A 629 12.29 3.55 38.68
C ALA A 629 13.04 2.23 38.50
N ALA A 630 12.96 1.31 39.47
CA ALA A 630 13.60 -0.01 39.36
C ALA A 630 13.02 -0.85 38.19
N LEU A 631 11.71 -0.79 37.98
CA LEU A 631 11.04 -1.47 36.89
C LEU A 631 11.41 -0.85 35.54
N ILE A 632 11.43 0.48 35.44
CA ILE A 632 11.81 1.19 34.22
C ILE A 632 13.27 0.87 33.85
N ASP A 633 14.15 0.88 34.83
CA ASP A 633 15.56 0.49 34.61
C ASP A 633 15.67 -0.95 34.08
N GLU A 634 14.98 -1.90 34.73
CA GLU A 634 14.94 -3.29 34.31
C GLU A 634 14.43 -3.44 32.86
N LEU A 635 13.33 -2.83 32.53
CA LEU A 635 12.68 -2.99 31.21
C LEU A 635 13.48 -2.36 30.07
N PHE A 636 14.17 -1.25 30.32
CA PHE A 636 14.82 -0.47 29.27
C PHE A 636 16.35 -0.59 29.28
N GLN A 637 16.98 -0.76 30.42
CA GLN A 637 18.44 -0.70 30.57
C GLN A 637 19.10 -2.04 30.88
N GLN A 638 18.28 -3.10 31.08
CA GLN A 638 18.77 -4.45 31.37
C GLN A 638 18.26 -5.44 30.33
N VAL A 639 18.93 -6.59 30.25
CA VAL A 639 18.50 -7.75 29.46
C VAL A 639 18.00 -8.80 30.44
N THR A 640 16.70 -8.79 30.69
CA THR A 640 16.05 -9.69 31.65
C THR A 640 15.06 -10.62 30.97
N LEU A 641 15.00 -11.85 31.47
CA LEU A 641 14.09 -12.91 31.05
C LEU A 641 13.47 -13.56 32.29
N TYR A 642 12.26 -14.05 32.11
CA TYR A 642 11.59 -14.84 33.14
C TYR A 642 11.54 -16.32 32.71
N ASP A 643 11.49 -17.21 33.70
CA ASP A 643 11.34 -18.65 33.53
C ASP A 643 10.45 -19.14 34.70
N ASN A 644 9.24 -18.59 34.74
CA ASN A 644 8.25 -18.93 35.74
C ASN A 644 7.49 -20.17 35.30
N ARG A 645 7.00 -20.98 36.27
CA ARG A 645 6.17 -22.15 35.92
C ARG A 645 5.24 -22.57 37.05
N ILE A 646 4.12 -23.16 36.69
CA ILE A 646 3.22 -23.81 37.63
C ILE A 646 3.75 -25.23 37.86
N GLN A 647 4.28 -25.49 39.09
CA GLN A 647 4.85 -26.79 39.44
C GLN A 647 3.80 -27.83 39.83
N SER A 648 2.80 -27.40 40.57
CA SER A 648 1.72 -28.26 41.01
C SER A 648 0.42 -27.48 41.25
N HIS A 649 -0.71 -28.19 41.21
CA HIS A 649 -2.01 -27.64 41.53
C HIS A 649 -2.85 -28.64 42.33
N GLN A 650 -3.76 -28.12 43.17
CA GLN A 650 -4.75 -28.90 43.88
C GLN A 650 -6.12 -28.22 43.72
N LEU A 651 -7.12 -28.96 43.29
CA LEU A 651 -8.46 -28.47 43.06
C LEU A 651 -9.39 -28.99 44.18
N THR A 652 -10.16 -28.07 44.78
CA THR A 652 -11.15 -28.37 45.79
C THR A 652 -12.51 -27.81 45.38
N GLU A 653 -13.50 -28.66 45.20
CA GLU A 653 -14.88 -28.22 44.98
C GLU A 653 -15.55 -27.86 46.28
N ASN A 654 -16.14 -26.69 46.37
CA ASN A 654 -16.79 -26.19 47.54
C ASN A 654 -18.29 -26.51 47.58
N PRO A 655 -18.93 -26.60 48.76
CA PRO A 655 -20.35 -26.91 48.84
C PRO A 655 -21.29 -25.88 48.19
N ASP A 656 -20.79 -24.68 47.91
CA ASP A 656 -21.52 -23.60 47.23
C ASP A 656 -21.41 -23.65 45.71
N GLY A 657 -20.78 -24.71 45.18
CA GLY A 657 -20.56 -24.90 43.75
C GLY A 657 -19.36 -24.11 43.19
N SER A 658 -18.67 -23.32 44.01
CA SER A 658 -17.42 -22.66 43.64
C SER A 658 -16.25 -23.65 43.71
N VAL A 659 -15.13 -23.27 43.04
CA VAL A 659 -13.93 -24.13 42.98
C VAL A 659 -12.75 -23.31 43.52
N THR A 660 -12.02 -23.88 44.47
CA THR A 660 -10.76 -23.34 44.99
C THR A 660 -9.60 -24.11 44.35
N VAL A 661 -8.61 -23.38 43.85
CA VAL A 661 -7.41 -23.97 43.28
C VAL A 661 -6.18 -23.42 43.99
N ASP A 662 -5.44 -24.32 44.59
CA ASP A 662 -4.16 -24.05 45.22
C ASP A 662 -3.05 -24.33 44.20
N LEU A 663 -2.18 -23.37 43.96
CA LEU A 663 -1.08 -23.45 43.03
C LEU A 663 0.25 -23.33 43.73
N GLU A 664 1.21 -24.14 43.32
CA GLU A 664 2.62 -23.92 43.62
C GLU A 664 3.33 -23.43 42.35
N ILE A 665 3.87 -22.21 42.42
CA ILE A 665 4.48 -21.50 41.31
C ILE A 665 5.97 -21.29 41.60
N LEU A 666 6.85 -21.77 40.71
CA LEU A 666 8.26 -21.41 40.79
C LEU A 666 8.46 -20.11 40.03
N GLY A 667 8.96 -19.09 40.76
CA GLY A 667 9.39 -17.84 40.16
C GLY A 667 10.90 -17.84 39.94
N ARG A 668 11.33 -17.52 38.72
CA ARG A 668 12.72 -17.42 38.33
C ARG A 668 12.92 -16.24 37.38
N LYS A 669 13.91 -15.39 37.67
CA LYS A 669 14.34 -14.28 36.83
C LYS A 669 15.80 -14.46 36.47
N ILE A 670 16.15 -14.18 35.22
CA ILE A 670 17.48 -14.33 34.65
C ILE A 670 17.93 -12.99 34.09
N ASP A 671 19.05 -12.48 34.60
CA ASP A 671 19.77 -11.38 33.97
C ASP A 671 20.83 -11.91 33.00
N VAL A 672 21.00 -11.25 31.89
CA VAL A 672 21.96 -11.59 30.86
C VAL A 672 22.99 -10.48 30.77
N ASP A 673 24.27 -10.81 30.97
CA ASP A 673 25.35 -9.84 30.89
C ASP A 673 25.78 -9.54 29.43
N GLU A 674 26.70 -8.61 29.28
CA GLU A 674 27.23 -8.19 27.98
C GLU A 674 27.90 -9.31 27.18
N LYS A 675 28.29 -10.42 27.80
CA LYS A 675 28.89 -11.59 27.17
C LYS A 675 27.89 -12.70 26.88
N GLY A 676 26.59 -12.47 27.22
CA GLY A 676 25.52 -13.44 27.07
C GLY A 676 25.49 -14.48 28.22
N ALA A 677 26.30 -14.31 29.30
CA ALA A 677 26.24 -15.18 30.46
C ALA A 677 24.96 -14.89 31.26
N GLN A 678 24.27 -15.96 31.64
CA GLN A 678 23.02 -15.90 32.37
C GLN A 678 23.26 -16.04 33.86
N LYS A 679 22.58 -15.22 34.66
CA LYS A 679 22.68 -15.25 36.11
C LYS A 679 21.27 -15.16 36.72
N ASP A 680 20.95 -16.06 37.61
CA ASP A 680 19.71 -15.98 38.37
C ASP A 680 19.77 -14.79 39.35
N VAL A 681 18.72 -14.01 39.39
CA VAL A 681 18.58 -12.83 40.24
C VAL A 681 17.26 -12.84 41.00
N ASP A 682 17.27 -12.28 42.19
CA ASP A 682 16.08 -12.18 42.99
C ASP A 682 15.11 -11.15 42.38
N PHE A 683 13.83 -11.46 42.47
CA PHE A 683 12.77 -10.55 42.04
C PHE A 683 11.50 -10.70 42.88
N ALA A 684 10.67 -9.68 42.82
CA ALA A 684 9.32 -9.67 43.37
C ALA A 684 8.43 -8.86 42.44
N LEU A 685 7.50 -9.51 41.77
CA LEU A 685 6.67 -8.93 40.72
C LEU A 685 5.20 -9.31 40.88
N ASN A 686 4.31 -8.34 40.74
CA ASN A 686 2.87 -8.62 40.71
C ASN A 686 2.47 -9.15 39.35
N ILE A 687 2.21 -10.45 39.24
CA ILE A 687 1.82 -11.13 38.02
C ILE A 687 0.33 -11.49 38.09
N GLU A 688 -0.39 -11.27 36.99
CA GLU A 688 -1.77 -11.69 36.88
C GLU A 688 -1.84 -13.22 36.74
N ILE A 689 -2.76 -13.84 37.49
CA ILE A 689 -3.08 -15.26 37.33
C ILE A 689 -4.58 -15.35 37.00
N GLY A 690 -4.91 -15.87 35.86
CA GLY A 690 -6.26 -15.99 35.34
C GLY A 690 -6.59 -17.40 34.87
N GLY A 691 -7.83 -17.63 34.55
CA GLY A 691 -8.31 -18.90 34.01
C GLY A 691 -9.01 -18.71 32.67
N HIS A 692 -9.26 -19.83 32.00
CA HIS A 692 -10.16 -19.86 30.85
C HIS A 692 -11.38 -20.71 31.20
N ASP A 693 -12.54 -20.26 30.74
CA ASP A 693 -13.77 -21.04 30.83
C ASP A 693 -13.76 -22.25 29.88
N PRO A 694 -14.74 -23.15 29.92
CA PRO A 694 -14.84 -24.26 28.99
C PRO A 694 -14.92 -23.86 27.51
N ALA A 695 -15.33 -22.62 27.22
CA ALA A 695 -15.38 -22.06 25.86
C ALA A 695 -14.08 -21.32 25.48
N ASP A 696 -13.01 -21.49 26.25
CA ASP A 696 -11.68 -20.83 26.09
C ASP A 696 -11.71 -19.30 26.24
N LYS A 697 -12.74 -18.73 26.81
CA LYS A 697 -12.80 -17.29 27.11
C LYS A 697 -12.02 -16.97 28.38
N LEU A 698 -11.17 -15.96 28.31
CA LEU A 698 -10.40 -15.50 29.45
C LEU A 698 -11.33 -15.00 30.58
N LEU A 699 -11.19 -15.62 31.74
CA LEU A 699 -11.85 -15.21 32.97
C LEU A 699 -11.04 -14.10 33.64
N PRO A 700 -11.69 -13.19 34.40
CA PRO A 700 -10.97 -12.19 35.16
C PRO A 700 -9.92 -12.81 36.08
N GLY A 701 -8.68 -12.37 35.92
CA GLY A 701 -7.57 -12.78 36.77
C GLY A 701 -7.44 -11.94 38.02
N SER A 702 -6.58 -12.38 38.94
CA SER A 702 -6.15 -11.63 40.13
C SER A 702 -4.63 -11.52 40.16
N ARG A 703 -4.12 -10.39 40.67
CA ARG A 703 -2.68 -10.15 40.74
C ARG A 703 -2.12 -10.69 42.05
N HIS A 704 -1.05 -11.42 41.93
CA HIS A 704 -0.33 -12.04 43.03
C HIS A 704 1.16 -11.69 42.99
N LEU A 705 1.73 -11.40 44.16
CA LEU A 705 3.17 -11.13 44.26
C LEU A 705 3.96 -12.44 44.15
N ILE A 706 4.63 -12.63 43.01
CA ILE A 706 5.52 -13.76 42.75
C ILE A 706 6.95 -13.32 43.04
N LYS A 707 7.66 -14.13 43.81
CA LYS A 707 9.06 -13.92 44.22
C LYS A 707 9.92 -15.07 43.69
N THR A 708 11.23 -14.88 43.75
CA THR A 708 12.20 -15.95 43.49
C THR A 708 11.91 -17.16 44.39
N GLY A 709 11.90 -18.36 43.74
CA GLY A 709 11.60 -19.62 44.45
C GLY A 709 10.13 -20.00 44.43
N VAL A 710 9.72 -20.88 45.34
CA VAL A 710 8.38 -21.45 45.37
C VAL A 710 7.39 -20.49 46.04
N ASN A 711 6.31 -20.16 45.33
CA ASN A 711 5.20 -19.33 45.76
C ASN A 711 3.92 -20.20 45.85
N LYS A 712 3.13 -19.99 46.93
CA LYS A 712 1.83 -20.62 47.08
C LYS A 712 0.74 -19.61 46.85
N VAL A 713 -0.15 -19.88 45.90
CA VAL A 713 -1.25 -18.99 45.54
C VAL A 713 -2.55 -19.75 45.56
N GLN A 714 -3.57 -19.19 46.19
CA GLN A 714 -4.92 -19.74 46.21
C GLN A 714 -5.86 -18.85 45.40
N LEU A 715 -6.57 -19.48 44.44
CA LEU A 715 -7.57 -18.83 43.60
C LEU A 715 -8.95 -19.44 43.82
N LYS A 716 -9.99 -18.59 43.79
CA LYS A 716 -11.38 -19.03 43.87
C LYS A 716 -12.13 -18.64 42.62
N PHE A 717 -12.77 -19.63 41.98
CA PHE A 717 -13.59 -19.44 40.79
C PHE A 717 -15.04 -19.81 41.08
N ALA A 718 -16.00 -19.05 40.52
CA ALA A 718 -17.41 -19.34 40.62
C ALA A 718 -17.82 -20.66 39.99
N GLN A 719 -17.07 -21.09 38.92
CA GLN A 719 -17.23 -22.38 38.24
C GLN A 719 -15.82 -22.90 37.89
N LYS A 720 -15.72 -24.24 37.69
CA LYS A 720 -14.48 -24.90 37.34
C LYS A 720 -13.95 -24.32 36.04
N PRO A 721 -12.75 -23.65 36.02
CA PRO A 721 -12.11 -23.23 34.79
C PRO A 721 -11.54 -24.43 34.04
N LYS A 722 -11.41 -24.33 32.73
CA LYS A 722 -10.75 -25.33 31.88
C LYS A 722 -9.24 -25.38 32.07
N SER A 723 -8.66 -24.21 32.30
CA SER A 723 -7.22 -24.07 32.53
C SER A 723 -6.94 -22.83 33.37
N ILE A 724 -5.79 -22.82 34.02
CA ILE A 724 -5.25 -21.64 34.72
C ILE A 724 -3.92 -21.28 34.09
N TRP A 725 -3.68 -19.97 33.95
CA TRP A 725 -2.47 -19.41 33.40
C TRP A 725 -1.83 -18.41 34.36
N LEU A 726 -0.52 -18.51 34.50
CA LEU A 726 0.33 -17.45 35.02
C LEU A 726 0.67 -16.51 33.87
N ASP A 727 0.42 -15.21 34.02
CA ASP A 727 0.54 -14.18 32.99
C ASP A 727 -0.28 -14.54 31.71
N PRO A 728 -1.61 -14.62 31.79
CA PRO A 728 -2.45 -15.03 30.67
C PRO A 728 -2.40 -14.04 29.49
N MET A 729 -1.97 -12.81 29.75
CA MET A 729 -1.85 -11.75 28.72
C MET A 729 -0.47 -11.71 28.07
N HIS A 730 0.47 -12.56 28.43
CA HIS A 730 1.85 -12.55 27.92
C HIS A 730 2.54 -11.20 28.09
N THR A 731 2.31 -10.56 29.22
CA THR A 731 2.84 -9.22 29.56
C THR A 731 4.33 -9.25 29.82
N TRP A 732 4.85 -10.37 30.30
CA TRP A 732 6.25 -10.57 30.64
C TRP A 732 6.93 -11.54 29.67
N ILE A 733 8.22 -11.29 29.37
CA ILE A 733 8.99 -12.14 28.46
C ILE A 733 9.45 -13.38 29.22
N ASP A 734 8.70 -14.45 29.12
CA ASP A 734 9.00 -15.75 29.70
C ASP A 734 9.60 -16.68 28.66
N LEU A 735 10.64 -17.45 29.06
CA LEU A 735 11.34 -18.38 28.16
C LEU A 735 10.45 -19.51 27.66
N ASN A 736 9.49 -19.94 28.49
CA ASN A 736 8.59 -21.04 28.16
C ASN A 736 7.16 -20.79 28.71
N HIS A 737 6.34 -20.11 27.95
CA HIS A 737 4.93 -19.86 28.35
C HIS A 737 4.07 -21.10 28.44
N GLU A 738 4.46 -22.24 27.91
CA GLU A 738 3.64 -23.45 27.94
C GLU A 738 3.58 -24.10 29.32
N ASP A 739 4.62 -23.93 30.16
CA ASP A 739 4.63 -24.40 31.55
C ASP A 739 4.05 -23.39 32.56
N ASN A 740 3.68 -22.22 32.07
CA ASN A 740 2.85 -21.22 32.78
C ASN A 740 1.37 -21.58 32.80
N ARG A 741 1.01 -22.73 32.22
CA ARG A 741 -0.36 -23.19 32.08
C ARG A 741 -0.59 -24.54 32.73
N VAL A 742 -1.76 -24.70 33.38
CA VAL A 742 -2.25 -26.00 33.85
C VAL A 742 -3.69 -26.22 33.39
N LYS A 743 -3.99 -27.40 32.87
CA LYS A 743 -5.36 -27.87 32.57
C LYS A 743 -5.95 -28.50 33.85
N LEU A 744 -7.24 -28.20 34.13
CA LEU A 744 -7.93 -28.66 35.36
C LEU A 744 -8.96 -29.74 35.09
#